data_449a81a09bff11f581167c92e5a61399
#
_entry.id   449a81a09bff11f581167c92e5a61399
#
_cell.length_a   1.000
_cell.length_b   1.000
_cell.length_c   1.000
_cell.angle_alpha   90.00
_cell.angle_beta   90.00
_cell.angle_gamma   90.00
#
_symmetry.space_group_name_H-M   'P 1'
#
loop_
_entity.id
_entity.type
_entity.pdbx_description
1 polymer ?
#
loop_
_entity_poly.entity_id
_entity_poly.type
_entity_poly.pdbx_seq_one_letter_code
_entity_poly.pdbx_strand_id
1 'polypeptide(L)'
;MHSANPNPNHSRIVPHRSPLFARHSPLDTRHFLRFVAFSLLLFLFTSLPILAEHTRRWRQSTYEEFLKGTAHGVAVRSDGRLELAPKFTLLADADASFLWSVRLDPQGVLYSAGGSPAKVFRFDSAGKPTIAFESTDLAAQAIAFDAKGTLYVGTSPDGKVYRVSASGEKSVFFDPKTKYIWDLAFGPDGTLYVATGDKGQVFAVAPDGKSELFYSSDEAHIRVLAFDAKGNLIAGTEPSGRILRISRSDAKNSRKDKNSSASAAEGFVLYETSKREVTSLAVAPDGAIYASAIGEKQRNAVATPSAVFTTPPGTPAIIGSGVISAGPGPVQNPFVPFPPLLSSSIYRISADGAPEELWNSREEVVYALGLASDGRLLAGTGNNGALLAIDGRGVFAQLAKAGSAQITGIARNSSGKIFLCTANPGKVFSVGPEYEPEGTFESRSFDAQLFSQWGRFEWWGPPPAVVTKSSAKSAAKSPVNSPVNSHAPRTEFFVRSGNTEDPGKEWSRWFGPYTHTGAAVEAPPARFAQWRAVIHDGRPGDGIDWVSLAYLPRNVAPVIDAIVLQDPGVRAQSTFNISPGQPTTVTLKIPPAINTVGVIIVQSSPAPKFEQPPQGLIQKGYQSVLWSAHDDNDDDLHYAVYYRGENERQWKLLKDHLDQKFYAWDTTALPDGAYYLKITASDAPSNPPAAALKTERESARFEVDNTPPEVEHLEAVAVTTRGGTIPLMQSAIVKFTAHDAGSSIERAQYSVDGGEWILVAPSGAISDAPEEHYEITTTGVVAGEHTVAVRAYDRFENVGSAKTTFTVPAAKP
;
A
#
# COMPACT_ATOMS: atom_id res chain seq x y z
N MET A 1 -42.34 19.69 67.42
CA MET A 1 -43.62 19.41 68.12
C MET A 1 -44.27 18.31 67.28
N HIS A 2 -44.24 17.18 67.83
CA HIS A 2 -45.25 16.17 68.11
C HIS A 2 -45.94 15.59 66.87
N SER A 3 -45.66 14.35 66.54
CA SER A 3 -46.08 13.06 67.10
C SER A 3 -47.47 12.68 66.58
N ALA A 4 -47.85 11.53 66.16
CA ALA A 4 -47.52 10.18 66.42
C ALA A 4 -48.56 9.32 65.66
N ASN A 5 -48.14 8.18 65.27
CA ASN A 5 -48.97 6.96 65.00
C ASN A 5 -49.91 6.63 66.24
N PRO A 6 -50.95 5.81 66.16
CA PRO A 6 -50.81 4.40 65.84
C PRO A 6 -52.08 3.69 65.28
N ASN A 7 -51.79 2.46 64.74
CA ASN A 7 -52.65 1.28 64.60
C ASN A 7 -53.34 0.93 65.99
N PRO A 8 -54.37 0.00 66.18
CA PRO A 8 -54.49 -1.34 65.59
C PRO A 8 -55.95 -1.97 65.52
N ASN A 9 -55.96 -3.24 65.06
CA ASN A 9 -56.62 -4.41 65.52
C ASN A 9 -57.90 -4.96 64.86
N HIS A 10 -57.77 -6.14 64.42
CA HIS A 10 -58.52 -7.41 64.68
C HIS A 10 -60.01 -7.50 64.45
N SER A 11 -60.35 -8.47 63.57
CA SER A 11 -60.99 -9.74 64.07
C SER A 11 -61.33 -10.71 62.97
N ARG A 12 -61.09 -11.97 63.30
CA ARG A 12 -61.38 -13.24 62.66
C ARG A 12 -62.86 -13.42 62.35
N ILE A 13 -63.20 -14.23 61.32
CA ILE A 13 -63.95 -15.47 61.41
C ILE A 13 -64.00 -16.17 60.03
N VAL A 14 -63.79 -17.49 60.03
CA VAL A 14 -63.81 -18.54 59.02
C VAL A 14 -65.18 -19.26 59.16
N PRO A 15 -65.61 -20.22 58.31
CA PRO A 15 -65.66 -20.47 56.86
C PRO A 15 -67.05 -20.82 56.34
N HIS A 16 -67.24 -20.85 54.99
CA HIS A 16 -68.24 -21.84 54.44
C HIS A 16 -67.83 -22.27 53.02
N ARG A 17 -67.86 -23.59 52.79
CA ARG A 17 -67.66 -24.34 51.58
C ARG A 17 -68.90 -24.25 50.64
N SER A 18 -68.66 -24.17 49.36
CA SER A 18 -68.93 -25.24 48.32
C SER A 18 -69.14 -24.60 46.94
N PRO A 19 -69.09 -25.40 45.87
CA PRO A 19 -68.27 -25.17 44.66
C PRO A 19 -69.15 -24.75 43.46
N LEU A 20 -68.55 -24.02 42.56
CA LEU A 20 -69.12 -23.86 41.23
C LEU A 20 -68.02 -23.95 40.17
N PHE A 21 -68.18 -24.99 39.36
CA PHE A 21 -67.41 -25.23 38.17
C PHE A 21 -67.32 -24.02 37.31
N ALA A 22 -66.08 -23.50 37.07
CA ALA A 22 -65.78 -22.61 35.97
C ALA A 22 -65.03 -23.40 34.87
N ARG A 23 -65.68 -23.58 33.73
CA ARG A 23 -65.14 -24.13 32.53
C ARG A 23 -63.98 -23.28 32.08
N HIS A 24 -62.75 -23.84 32.04
CA HIS A 24 -61.66 -23.34 31.24
C HIS A 24 -61.93 -23.70 29.79
N SER A 25 -62.21 -22.69 28.95
CA SER A 25 -62.07 -22.82 27.51
C SER A 25 -60.57 -22.83 27.18
N PRO A 26 -60.07 -23.76 26.36
CA PRO A 26 -58.67 -23.71 25.93
C PRO A 26 -58.49 -22.49 25.03
N LEU A 27 -57.66 -21.53 25.47
CA LEU A 27 -57.14 -20.49 24.58
C LEU A 27 -56.50 -21.15 23.40
N ASP A 28 -57.05 -20.88 22.23
CA ASP A 28 -56.64 -21.46 20.94
C ASP A 28 -55.19 -21.08 20.62
N THR A 29 -54.27 -21.97 20.95
CA THR A 29 -52.83 -21.87 20.71
C THR A 29 -52.51 -21.58 19.26
N ARG A 30 -53.48 -21.81 18.35
CA ARG A 30 -53.33 -21.49 16.93
C ARG A 30 -53.40 -20.00 16.62
N HIS A 31 -54.16 -19.23 17.40
CA HIS A 31 -54.17 -17.76 17.24
C HIS A 31 -52.94 -17.10 17.85
N PHE A 32 -52.41 -17.62 18.95
CA PHE A 32 -51.14 -17.13 19.53
C PHE A 32 -49.95 -17.46 18.64
N LEU A 33 -49.84 -18.67 18.11
CA LEU A 33 -48.81 -19.03 17.14
C LEU A 33 -48.91 -18.21 15.84
N ARG A 34 -50.12 -17.92 15.35
CA ARG A 34 -50.31 -17.03 14.19
C ARG A 34 -49.91 -15.58 14.46
N PHE A 35 -50.18 -15.07 15.65
CA PHE A 35 -49.79 -13.72 16.05
C PHE A 35 -48.27 -13.61 16.24
N VAL A 36 -47.65 -14.60 16.87
CA VAL A 36 -46.19 -14.67 17.00
C VAL A 36 -45.52 -14.86 15.62
N ALA A 37 -46.06 -15.73 14.76
CA ALA A 37 -45.55 -15.91 13.41
C ALA A 37 -45.73 -14.64 12.55
N PHE A 38 -46.85 -13.93 12.68
CA PHE A 38 -47.09 -12.65 11.97
C PHE A 38 -46.20 -11.51 12.52
N SER A 39 -45.97 -11.46 13.83
CA SER A 39 -45.02 -10.51 14.45
C SER A 39 -43.57 -10.82 14.06
N LEU A 40 -43.19 -12.11 13.99
CA LEU A 40 -41.87 -12.52 13.54
C LEU A 40 -41.69 -12.22 12.05
N LEU A 41 -42.72 -12.45 11.24
CA LEU A 41 -42.74 -12.09 9.81
C LEU A 41 -42.63 -10.58 9.61
N LEU A 42 -43.40 -9.80 10.42
CA LEU A 42 -43.33 -8.33 10.39
C LEU A 42 -41.94 -7.81 10.83
N PHE A 43 -41.29 -8.48 11.82
CA PHE A 43 -39.93 -8.16 12.25
C PHE A 43 -38.86 -8.53 11.22
N LEU A 44 -39.07 -9.62 10.45
CA LEU A 44 -38.21 -9.99 9.32
C LEU A 44 -38.34 -9.02 8.14
N PHE A 45 -39.53 -8.40 7.95
CA PHE A 45 -39.71 -7.39 6.89
C PHE A 45 -39.23 -5.97 7.29
N THR A 46 -39.00 -5.70 8.57
CA THR A 46 -38.50 -4.37 9.02
C THR A 46 -36.99 -4.29 9.11
N SER A 47 -36.26 -5.37 8.85
CA SER A 47 -34.79 -5.41 8.85
C SER A 47 -34.16 -5.57 7.46
N LEU A 48 -34.85 -5.13 6.39
CA LEU A 48 -34.15 -4.81 5.16
C LEU A 48 -33.28 -3.59 5.46
N PRO A 49 -31.95 -3.68 5.34
CA PRO A 49 -31.15 -2.48 5.39
C PRO A 49 -31.66 -1.56 4.28
N ILE A 50 -32.23 -0.42 4.65
CA ILE A 50 -32.42 0.68 3.72
C ILE A 50 -31.00 1.14 3.40
N LEU A 51 -30.42 0.60 2.34
CA LEU A 51 -29.16 1.07 1.79
C LEU A 51 -29.47 2.43 1.16
N ALA A 52 -29.37 3.47 1.95
CA ALA A 52 -29.35 4.84 1.44
C ALA A 52 -27.95 5.15 0.94
N GLU A 53 -27.81 6.06 -0.04
CA GLU A 53 -26.52 6.64 -0.43
C GLU A 53 -25.59 6.76 0.78
N HIS A 54 -24.44 6.08 0.72
CA HIS A 54 -23.59 5.99 1.89
C HIS A 54 -22.72 7.22 2.01
N THR A 55 -22.96 8.04 3.03
CA THR A 55 -22.00 9.06 3.45
C THR A 55 -20.67 8.40 3.77
N ARG A 56 -19.67 8.74 3.00
CA ARG A 56 -18.28 8.28 3.17
C ARG A 56 -17.54 9.22 4.13
N ARG A 57 -16.42 8.76 4.67
CA ARG A 57 -15.60 9.56 5.58
C ARG A 57 -14.13 9.49 5.16
N TRP A 58 -13.54 10.63 4.94
CA TRP A 58 -12.09 10.78 4.86
C TRP A 58 -11.55 11.03 6.24
N ARG A 59 -10.80 10.09 6.78
CA ARG A 59 -10.19 10.17 8.11
C ARG A 59 -8.67 10.12 8.00
N GLN A 60 -7.99 10.94 8.77
CA GLN A 60 -6.54 10.92 8.95
C GLN A 60 -6.24 10.81 10.45
N SER A 61 -5.40 9.84 10.83
CA SER A 61 -5.08 9.52 12.22
C SER A 61 -3.74 8.83 12.39
N THR A 62 -2.96 8.65 11.32
CA THR A 62 -1.66 7.97 11.37
C THR A 62 -0.53 8.91 11.00
N TYR A 63 0.67 8.56 11.46
CA TYR A 63 1.90 9.29 11.15
C TYR A 63 2.10 9.45 9.63
N GLU A 64 1.95 8.34 8.89
CA GLU A 64 2.17 8.30 7.44
C GLU A 64 1.15 9.17 6.67
N GLU A 65 -0.09 9.26 7.16
CA GLU A 65 -1.12 10.12 6.56
C GLU A 65 -0.79 11.59 6.77
N PHE A 66 -0.35 11.97 7.98
CA PHE A 66 0.00 13.35 8.28
C PHE A 66 1.33 13.77 7.62
N LEU A 67 2.30 12.87 7.45
CA LEU A 67 3.54 13.17 6.73
C LEU A 67 3.33 13.61 5.27
N LYS A 68 2.22 13.21 4.66
CA LYS A 68 1.85 13.64 3.30
C LYS A 68 1.38 15.09 3.23
N GLY A 69 1.09 15.70 4.37
CA GLY A 69 0.76 17.11 4.49
C GLY A 69 1.97 18.01 4.68
N THR A 70 1.71 19.30 4.83
CA THR A 70 2.73 20.33 5.06
C THR A 70 2.57 20.90 6.47
N ALA A 71 3.62 20.79 7.27
CA ALA A 71 3.66 21.27 8.64
C ALA A 71 4.60 22.48 8.76
N HIS A 72 4.13 23.55 9.36
CA HIS A 72 4.91 24.73 9.73
C HIS A 72 4.70 24.99 11.22
N GLY A 73 5.74 24.85 12.03
CA GLY A 73 5.62 24.99 13.49
C GLY A 73 4.79 23.90 14.16
N VAL A 74 4.50 22.81 13.46
CA VAL A 74 3.75 21.65 13.96
C VAL A 74 4.63 20.41 13.86
N ALA A 75 4.73 19.66 14.94
CA ALA A 75 5.36 18.36 15.01
C ALA A 75 4.35 17.25 14.69
N VAL A 76 4.82 16.21 14.01
CA VAL A 76 4.04 15.02 13.69
C VAL A 76 4.60 13.84 14.49
N ARG A 77 3.81 13.27 15.39
CA ARG A 77 4.20 12.15 16.25
C ARG A 77 3.93 10.80 15.60
N SER A 78 4.73 9.82 15.96
CA SER A 78 4.59 8.44 15.47
C SER A 78 3.26 7.77 15.87
N ASP A 79 2.58 8.28 16.88
CA ASP A 79 1.24 7.83 17.29
C ASP A 79 0.11 8.52 16.49
N GLY A 80 0.44 9.31 15.49
CA GLY A 80 -0.53 10.01 14.65
C GLY A 80 -1.09 11.28 15.28
N ARG A 81 -0.34 11.93 16.16
CA ARG A 81 -0.72 13.20 16.77
C ARG A 81 -0.01 14.39 16.13
N LEU A 82 -0.72 15.49 15.92
CA LEU A 82 -0.18 16.80 15.56
C LEU A 82 -0.10 17.68 16.81
N GLU A 83 1.06 18.27 17.11
CA GLU A 83 1.26 19.19 18.23
C GLU A 83 2.17 20.35 17.84
N LEU A 84 2.18 21.44 18.62
CA LEU A 84 3.13 22.53 18.36
C LEU A 84 4.58 22.05 18.48
N ALA A 85 5.39 22.42 17.50
CA ALA A 85 6.82 22.11 17.49
C ALA A 85 7.64 23.09 18.34
N PRO A 86 8.84 22.70 18.80
CA PRO A 86 9.83 23.67 19.27
C PRO A 86 10.15 24.70 18.19
N LYS A 87 10.36 25.94 18.62
CA LYS A 87 10.68 27.06 17.71
C LYS A 87 11.89 26.74 16.84
N PHE A 88 11.69 26.73 15.53
CA PHE A 88 12.70 26.38 14.54
C PHE A 88 13.05 27.58 13.67
N THR A 89 14.29 28.08 13.83
CA THR A 89 14.69 29.33 13.19
C THR A 89 15.95 29.16 12.36
N LEU A 90 15.94 29.61 11.10
CA LEU A 90 17.15 29.75 10.30
C LEU A 90 18.02 30.87 10.89
N LEU A 91 19.24 30.53 11.31
CA LEU A 91 20.22 31.49 11.84
C LEU A 91 21.11 32.07 10.74
N ALA A 92 21.58 31.20 9.84
CA ALA A 92 22.51 31.60 8.80
C ALA A 92 22.40 30.68 7.58
N ASP A 93 22.64 31.27 6.42
CA ASP A 93 23.06 30.60 5.21
C ASP A 93 24.56 30.80 5.07
N ALA A 94 25.33 29.71 5.08
CA ALA A 94 26.79 29.79 5.11
C ALA A 94 27.44 30.00 3.74
N ASP A 95 26.62 30.11 2.69
CA ASP A 95 27.10 30.09 1.29
C ASP A 95 28.08 28.92 1.02
N ALA A 96 27.70 27.77 1.52
CA ALA A 96 28.45 26.51 1.38
C ALA A 96 27.51 25.38 0.98
N SER A 97 28.00 24.46 0.15
CA SER A 97 27.19 23.27 -0.21
C SER A 97 27.02 22.32 0.96
N PHE A 98 28.03 22.17 1.80
CA PHE A 98 28.09 21.17 2.86
C PHE A 98 28.65 21.79 4.16
N LEU A 99 27.92 21.58 5.26
CA LEU A 99 28.44 21.72 6.60
C LEU A 99 28.40 20.35 7.26
N TRP A 100 29.52 19.86 7.78
CA TRP A 100 29.67 18.52 8.31
C TRP A 100 29.61 18.44 9.82
N SER A 101 30.01 19.48 10.50
CA SER A 101 30.12 19.53 11.95
C SER A 101 29.72 20.88 12.48
N VAL A 102 29.04 20.91 13.61
CA VAL A 102 28.71 22.13 14.36
C VAL A 102 29.13 21.96 15.82
N ARG A 103 29.78 22.96 16.39
CA ARG A 103 30.27 22.95 17.76
C ARG A 103 30.16 24.36 18.36
N LEU A 104 30.17 24.41 19.68
CA LEU A 104 30.27 25.65 20.45
C LEU A 104 31.64 25.72 21.13
N ASP A 105 32.25 26.87 21.14
CA ASP A 105 33.46 27.08 21.96
C ASP A 105 33.07 27.19 23.45
N PRO A 106 34.02 27.18 24.39
CA PRO A 106 33.76 27.36 25.83
C PRO A 106 33.02 28.65 26.20
N GLN A 107 33.05 29.65 25.35
CA GLN A 107 32.33 30.92 25.51
C GLN A 107 30.92 30.90 24.93
N GLY A 108 30.52 29.79 24.28
CA GLY A 108 29.22 29.62 23.66
C GLY A 108 29.08 30.18 22.26
N VAL A 109 30.18 30.55 21.60
CA VAL A 109 30.19 31.02 20.21
C VAL A 109 30.07 29.81 19.28
N LEU A 110 29.22 29.91 18.29
CA LEU A 110 28.91 28.89 17.36
C LEU A 110 29.89 28.83 16.17
N TYR A 111 30.35 27.61 15.86
CA TYR A 111 31.19 27.31 14.70
C TYR A 111 30.64 26.14 13.92
N SER A 112 30.82 26.15 12.60
CA SER A 112 30.49 25.02 11.73
C SER A 112 31.60 24.83 10.71
N ALA A 113 31.94 23.56 10.50
CA ALA A 113 32.98 23.15 9.54
C ALA A 113 32.32 22.50 8.31
N GLY A 114 32.90 22.78 7.15
CA GLY A 114 32.37 22.32 5.88
C GLY A 114 33.45 22.15 4.81
N GLY A 115 33.01 21.95 3.61
CA GLY A 115 33.86 21.78 2.43
C GLY A 115 33.18 22.36 1.22
N SER A 116 33.83 22.44 0.30
CA SER A 116 34.64 22.49 -0.85
C SER A 116 34.85 23.95 -1.28
N PRO A 117 35.95 24.55 -0.93
CA PRO A 117 37.09 24.04 -0.15
C PRO A 117 36.84 24.00 1.36
N ALA A 118 37.79 23.37 2.11
CA ALA A 118 37.71 23.23 3.56
C ALA A 118 37.65 24.59 4.26
N LYS A 119 36.51 24.84 4.94
CA LYS A 119 36.27 26.09 5.68
C LYS A 119 35.68 25.79 7.06
N VAL A 120 35.98 26.65 8.01
CA VAL A 120 35.27 26.76 9.27
C VAL A 120 34.68 28.16 9.40
N PHE A 121 33.39 28.21 9.60
CA PHE A 121 32.64 29.42 9.82
C PHE A 121 32.45 29.66 11.32
N ARG A 122 32.61 30.89 11.75
CA ARG A 122 32.26 31.38 13.08
C ARG A 122 31.06 32.29 12.94
N PHE A 123 30.08 32.12 13.78
CA PHE A 123 28.83 32.90 13.74
C PHE A 123 28.77 33.84 14.91
N ASP A 124 28.43 35.10 14.66
CA ASP A 124 28.18 36.07 15.70
C ASP A 124 26.77 35.87 16.33
N SER A 125 26.44 36.71 17.32
CA SER A 125 25.12 36.63 17.99
C SER A 125 23.93 36.93 17.08
N ALA A 126 24.14 37.59 15.96
CA ALA A 126 23.14 37.86 14.93
C ALA A 126 23.08 36.75 13.85
N GLY A 127 23.94 35.75 13.95
CA GLY A 127 24.03 34.66 12.98
C GLY A 127 24.90 34.96 11.76
N LYS A 128 25.60 36.11 11.71
CA LYS A 128 26.43 36.46 10.55
C LYS A 128 27.69 35.59 10.53
N PRO A 129 27.96 34.85 9.41
CA PRO A 129 29.15 34.02 9.29
C PRO A 129 30.41 34.85 9.01
N THR A 130 31.52 34.42 9.61
CA THR A 130 32.91 34.89 9.29
C THR A 130 33.79 33.65 9.16
N ILE A 131 34.77 33.69 8.24
CA ILE A 131 35.69 32.56 8.06
C ILE A 131 36.73 32.56 9.19
N ALA A 132 36.72 31.53 10.03
CA ALA A 132 37.69 31.30 11.08
C ALA A 132 38.90 30.47 10.60
N PHE A 133 38.68 29.61 9.59
CA PHE A 133 39.72 28.78 8.99
C PHE A 133 39.38 28.48 7.55
N GLU A 134 40.40 28.43 6.71
CA GLU A 134 40.29 28.00 5.31
C GLU A 134 41.58 27.27 4.89
N SER A 135 41.47 26.20 4.12
CA SER A 135 42.62 25.49 3.53
C SER A 135 42.29 25.04 2.12
N THR A 136 43.30 24.56 1.40
CA THR A 136 43.16 24.00 0.05
C THR A 136 42.64 22.57 0.05
N ASP A 137 42.50 21.96 1.21
CA ASP A 137 41.86 20.67 1.34
C ASP A 137 40.42 20.67 0.86
N LEU A 138 39.87 19.50 0.57
CA LEU A 138 38.52 19.37 0.08
C LEU A 138 37.48 19.67 1.16
N ALA A 139 37.72 19.19 2.40
CA ALA A 139 36.75 19.35 3.48
C ALA A 139 37.43 19.52 4.86
N ALA A 140 36.86 20.39 5.67
CA ALA A 140 37.04 20.41 7.11
C ALA A 140 35.95 19.50 7.70
N GLN A 141 36.36 18.33 8.15
CA GLN A 141 35.41 17.26 8.55
C GLN A 141 35.03 17.40 10.03
N ALA A 142 36.02 17.70 10.86
CA ALA A 142 35.82 17.74 12.31
C ALA A 142 36.41 19.02 12.90
N ILE A 143 35.79 19.52 13.94
CA ILE A 143 36.31 20.62 14.78
C ILE A 143 36.16 20.30 16.26
N ALA A 144 37.13 20.75 17.03
CA ALA A 144 37.11 20.65 18.49
C ALA A 144 37.76 21.90 19.12
N PHE A 145 37.43 22.18 20.37
CA PHE A 145 37.99 23.28 21.15
C PHE A 145 38.66 22.76 22.40
N ASP A 146 39.83 23.30 22.73
CA ASP A 146 40.39 23.09 24.05
C ASP A 146 39.71 23.99 25.11
N ALA A 147 40.03 23.78 26.40
CA ALA A 147 39.42 24.54 27.49
C ALA A 147 39.71 26.06 27.43
N LYS A 148 40.69 26.50 26.62
CA LYS A 148 41.03 27.89 26.40
C LYS A 148 40.29 28.50 25.20
N GLY A 149 39.54 27.72 24.44
CA GLY A 149 38.83 28.13 23.25
C GLY A 149 39.68 28.15 21.97
N THR A 150 40.86 27.47 21.99
CA THR A 150 41.65 27.30 20.77
C THR A 150 40.96 26.32 19.84
N LEU A 151 40.78 26.68 18.57
CA LEU A 151 40.15 25.85 17.55
C LEU A 151 41.13 24.82 16.97
N TYR A 152 40.70 23.58 16.89
CA TYR A 152 41.39 22.50 16.16
C TYR A 152 40.51 21.99 15.03
N VAL A 153 41.11 21.83 13.83
CA VAL A 153 40.40 21.51 12.60
C VAL A 153 41.02 20.26 11.95
N GLY A 154 40.23 19.21 11.79
CA GLY A 154 40.63 18.04 11.05
C GLY A 154 40.17 18.12 9.59
N THR A 155 41.10 17.91 8.66
CA THR A 155 40.86 18.05 7.22
C THR A 155 40.98 16.72 6.49
N SER A 156 40.44 16.66 5.26
CA SER A 156 40.46 15.53 4.36
C SER A 156 40.52 16.06 2.91
N PRO A 157 41.23 15.40 1.96
CA PRO A 157 41.92 14.11 2.06
C PRO A 157 43.39 14.15 2.51
N ASP A 158 43.95 15.30 2.88
CA ASP A 158 45.35 15.39 3.32
C ASP A 158 45.55 14.90 4.78
N GLY A 159 44.45 14.69 5.52
CA GLY A 159 44.46 14.08 6.84
C GLY A 159 45.28 14.80 7.89
N LYS A 160 45.22 16.13 7.98
CA LYS A 160 45.95 16.96 8.91
C LYS A 160 45.06 17.54 9.99
N VAL A 161 45.58 17.74 11.16
CA VAL A 161 44.95 18.51 12.25
C VAL A 161 45.66 19.87 12.34
N TYR A 162 44.90 20.93 12.10
CA TYR A 162 45.36 22.32 12.25
C TYR A 162 44.95 22.86 13.63
N ARG A 163 45.79 23.74 14.17
CA ARG A 163 45.50 24.57 15.34
C ARG A 163 45.38 26.01 14.86
N VAL A 164 44.29 26.66 15.27
CA VAL A 164 44.00 28.04 14.94
C VAL A 164 44.08 28.88 16.21
N SER A 165 45.01 29.83 16.25
CA SER A 165 45.18 30.71 17.42
C SER A 165 44.04 31.76 17.52
N ALA A 166 43.94 32.42 18.69
CA ALA A 166 42.98 33.52 18.88
C ALA A 166 43.19 34.70 17.89
N SER A 167 44.41 34.86 17.37
CA SER A 167 44.72 35.85 16.31
C SER A 167 44.32 35.40 14.90
N GLY A 168 43.82 34.16 14.73
CA GLY A 168 43.46 33.57 13.42
C GLY A 168 44.66 32.92 12.71
N GLU A 169 45.85 32.87 13.34
CA GLU A 169 47.00 32.19 12.74
C GLU A 169 46.84 30.68 12.78
N LYS A 170 46.99 30.00 11.64
CA LYS A 170 46.89 28.58 11.49
C LYS A 170 48.24 27.87 11.40
N SER A 171 48.38 26.77 12.10
CA SER A 171 49.57 25.89 12.04
C SER A 171 49.15 24.43 12.02
N VAL A 172 49.93 23.58 11.35
CA VAL A 172 49.74 22.10 11.45
C VAL A 172 50.11 21.69 12.86
N PHE A 173 49.16 21.15 13.59
CA PHE A 173 49.37 20.66 14.97
C PHE A 173 49.75 19.21 14.99
N PHE A 174 49.14 18.40 14.13
CA PHE A 174 49.39 16.98 14.05
C PHE A 174 49.16 16.46 12.62
N ASP A 175 50.03 15.54 12.18
CA ASP A 175 49.95 14.91 10.85
C ASP A 175 50.16 13.40 11.00
N PRO A 176 49.07 12.61 11.12
CA PRO A 176 49.15 11.15 11.32
C PRO A 176 49.56 10.37 10.04
N LYS A 177 49.76 11.05 8.92
CA LYS A 177 50.04 10.43 7.62
C LYS A 177 48.94 9.44 7.19
N THR A 178 47.69 9.88 7.30
CA THR A 178 46.48 9.22 6.82
C THR A 178 45.69 10.17 5.95
N LYS A 179 44.70 9.68 5.18
CA LYS A 179 43.90 10.52 4.29
C LYS A 179 42.80 11.28 5.03
N TYR A 180 42.24 10.69 6.07
CA TYR A 180 40.99 11.18 6.66
C TYR A 180 41.14 11.41 8.17
N ILE A 181 40.78 12.60 8.61
CA ILE A 181 40.48 12.88 10.02
C ILE A 181 38.96 12.96 10.13
N TRP A 182 38.36 11.94 10.75
CA TRP A 182 36.93 11.81 10.82
C TRP A 182 36.31 12.55 11.99
N ASP A 183 36.94 12.50 13.16
CA ASP A 183 36.46 13.21 14.34
C ASP A 183 37.60 13.59 15.28
N LEU A 184 37.35 14.62 16.11
CA LEU A 184 38.23 15.17 17.10
C LEU A 184 37.51 15.30 18.43
N ALA A 185 38.10 14.74 19.51
CA ALA A 185 37.52 14.84 20.86
C ALA A 185 38.60 15.15 21.90
N PHE A 186 38.33 16.15 22.74
CA PHE A 186 39.20 16.39 23.90
C PHE A 186 38.84 15.54 25.10
N GLY A 187 39.79 14.84 25.65
CA GLY A 187 39.63 14.15 26.91
C GLY A 187 39.57 15.12 28.11
N PRO A 188 39.15 14.61 29.28
CA PRO A 188 39.10 15.41 30.52
C PRO A 188 40.44 15.96 30.95
N ASP A 189 41.54 15.34 30.53
CA ASP A 189 42.94 15.70 30.80
C ASP A 189 43.53 16.72 29.82
N GLY A 190 42.72 17.19 28.85
CA GLY A 190 43.14 18.11 27.80
C GLY A 190 43.91 17.46 26.65
N THR A 191 44.01 16.15 26.58
CA THR A 191 44.56 15.40 25.46
C THR A 191 43.59 15.42 24.30
N LEU A 192 44.06 15.71 23.08
CA LEU A 192 43.25 15.63 21.85
C LEU A 192 43.31 14.20 21.31
N TYR A 193 42.15 13.56 21.18
CA TYR A 193 41.99 12.29 20.49
C TYR A 193 41.57 12.50 19.06
N VAL A 194 42.26 11.85 18.13
CA VAL A 194 42.12 12.02 16.69
C VAL A 194 41.69 10.71 16.04
N ALA A 195 40.48 10.65 15.54
CA ALA A 195 39.93 9.51 14.81
C ALA A 195 40.35 9.56 13.34
N THR A 196 40.90 8.47 12.82
CA THR A 196 41.44 8.43 11.46
C THR A 196 40.76 7.38 10.57
N GLY A 197 40.89 7.61 9.27
CA GLY A 197 40.53 6.63 8.24
C GLY A 197 41.74 5.84 7.71
N ASP A 198 41.45 4.93 6.76
CA ASP A 198 42.36 3.98 6.07
C ASP A 198 42.94 2.89 6.98
N LYS A 199 43.27 3.15 8.23
CA LYS A 199 43.91 2.21 9.16
C LYS A 199 43.14 2.06 10.48
N GLY A 200 41.97 2.70 10.62
CA GLY A 200 41.15 2.60 11.83
C GLY A 200 41.89 2.90 13.13
N GLN A 201 42.66 3.98 13.16
CA GLN A 201 43.52 4.34 14.30
C GLN A 201 42.98 5.55 15.05
N VAL A 202 43.22 5.57 16.35
CA VAL A 202 43.04 6.74 17.23
C VAL A 202 44.40 7.15 17.78
N PHE A 203 44.76 8.42 17.59
CA PHE A 203 45.94 8.98 18.19
C PHE A 203 45.55 9.87 19.37
N ALA A 204 46.39 9.83 20.42
CA ALA A 204 46.33 10.78 21.54
C ALA A 204 47.44 11.82 21.34
N VAL A 205 47.06 13.10 21.29
CA VAL A 205 48.00 14.22 21.08
C VAL A 205 47.94 15.13 22.29
N ALA A 206 49.06 15.22 22.99
CA ALA A 206 49.19 16.05 24.18
C ALA A 206 49.17 17.57 23.76
N PRO A 207 48.89 18.51 24.71
CA PRO A 207 48.87 19.92 24.41
C PRO A 207 50.19 20.48 23.86
N ASP A 208 51.33 19.82 24.15
CA ASP A 208 52.66 20.17 23.63
C ASP A 208 52.91 19.63 22.19
N GLY A 209 51.94 18.92 21.60
CA GLY A 209 52.04 18.32 20.28
C GLY A 209 52.67 16.92 20.23
N LYS A 210 53.10 16.38 21.37
CA LYS A 210 53.55 14.98 21.39
C LYS A 210 52.38 14.05 21.19
N SER A 211 52.56 13.12 20.26
CA SER A 211 51.50 12.13 19.89
C SER A 211 51.92 10.71 20.17
N GLU A 212 50.94 9.90 20.53
CA GLU A 212 51.09 8.43 20.63
C GLU A 212 49.97 7.76 19.88
N LEU A 213 50.24 6.58 19.32
CA LEU A 213 49.16 5.70 18.82
C LEU A 213 48.41 5.16 20.03
N PHE A 214 47.22 5.69 20.28
CA PHE A 214 46.42 5.33 21.43
C PHE A 214 45.72 3.98 21.23
N TYR A 215 45.10 3.79 20.08
CA TYR A 215 44.37 2.57 19.72
C TYR A 215 44.47 2.26 18.25
N SER A 216 44.55 1.00 17.86
CA SER A 216 44.48 0.53 16.51
C SER A 216 43.43 -0.60 16.40
N SER A 217 42.44 -0.46 15.55
CA SER A 217 41.45 -1.46 15.31
C SER A 217 41.76 -2.25 14.03
N ASP A 218 40.99 -3.32 13.80
CA ASP A 218 40.97 -4.08 12.55
C ASP A 218 39.97 -3.48 11.53
N GLU A 219 39.30 -2.37 11.88
CA GLU A 219 38.38 -1.63 11.02
C GLU A 219 39.14 -0.66 10.11
N ALA A 220 38.54 -0.29 8.96
CA ALA A 220 39.16 0.71 8.08
C ALA A 220 39.08 2.14 8.64
N HIS A 221 37.99 2.45 9.30
CA HIS A 221 37.69 3.80 9.78
C HIS A 221 37.19 3.80 11.23
N ILE A 222 37.70 4.74 12.03
CA ILE A 222 37.05 5.23 13.24
C ILE A 222 36.31 6.50 12.85
N ARG A 223 34.98 6.46 12.84
CA ARG A 223 34.13 7.50 12.25
C ARG A 223 33.75 8.60 13.23
N VAL A 224 33.55 8.25 14.48
CA VAL A 224 33.04 9.16 15.51
C VAL A 224 33.58 8.80 16.88
N LEU A 225 33.82 9.82 17.72
CA LEU A 225 34.32 9.73 19.08
C LEU A 225 33.37 10.41 20.08
N ALA A 226 33.22 9.83 21.24
CA ALA A 226 32.58 10.43 22.39
C ALA A 226 33.24 9.98 23.67
N PHE A 227 33.03 10.70 24.78
CA PHE A 227 33.50 10.25 26.10
C PHE A 227 32.33 9.82 26.98
N ASP A 228 32.49 8.69 27.69
CA ASP A 228 31.56 8.33 28.74
C ASP A 228 31.84 9.12 30.04
N ALA A 229 30.90 9.08 30.98
CA ALA A 229 31.05 9.79 32.27
C ALA A 229 32.24 9.33 33.11
N LYS A 230 32.84 8.18 32.78
CA LYS A 230 34.04 7.62 33.45
C LYS A 230 35.32 8.04 32.75
N GLY A 231 35.25 8.80 31.67
CA GLY A 231 36.41 9.23 30.87
C GLY A 231 36.93 8.16 29.91
N ASN A 232 36.19 7.07 29.64
CA ASN A 232 36.54 6.12 28.58
C ASN A 232 36.15 6.70 27.24
N LEU A 233 36.95 6.44 26.22
CA LEU A 233 36.66 6.84 24.87
C LEU A 233 35.70 5.84 24.22
N ILE A 234 34.56 6.32 23.71
CA ILE A 234 33.62 5.55 22.93
C ILE A 234 33.86 5.87 21.46
N ALA A 235 33.97 4.85 20.62
CA ALA A 235 34.26 4.99 19.21
C ALA A 235 33.28 4.19 18.34
N GLY A 236 32.81 4.80 17.25
CA GLY A 236 32.02 4.15 16.20
C GLY A 236 32.86 3.87 14.97
N THR A 237 32.67 2.71 14.35
CA THR A 237 33.55 2.19 13.26
C THR A 237 32.82 1.98 11.95
N GLU A 238 33.61 1.77 10.89
CA GLU A 238 33.25 1.26 9.56
C GLU A 238 34.38 0.33 9.08
N PRO A 239 34.11 -0.83 8.41
CA PRO A 239 32.84 -1.25 7.79
C PRO A 239 31.96 -2.19 8.61
N SER A 240 32.36 -2.58 9.81
CA SER A 240 31.61 -3.55 10.60
C SER A 240 30.57 -2.91 11.54
N GLY A 241 30.49 -1.56 11.61
CA GLY A 241 29.51 -0.86 12.42
C GLY A 241 29.60 -1.21 13.92
N ARG A 242 30.80 -1.33 14.44
CA ARG A 242 31.05 -1.62 15.86
C ARG A 242 31.07 -0.36 16.69
N ILE A 243 30.59 -0.48 17.92
CA ILE A 243 30.68 0.54 18.96
C ILE A 243 31.66 0.01 19.99
N LEU A 244 32.78 0.70 20.14
CA LEU A 244 33.89 0.31 20.98
C LEU A 244 33.97 1.17 22.25
N ARG A 245 34.31 0.61 23.38
CA ARG A 245 34.85 1.33 24.54
C ARG A 245 36.34 1.13 24.56
N ILE A 246 37.09 2.22 24.53
CA ILE A 246 38.56 2.21 24.53
C ILE A 246 39.01 2.80 25.84
N SER A 247 39.76 2.03 26.62
CA SER A 247 40.30 2.39 27.94
C SER A 247 41.81 2.29 27.96
N ARG A 248 42.51 3.17 28.67
CA ARG A 248 43.94 3.02 28.86
C ARG A 248 44.25 1.67 29.51
N SER A 249 45.27 1.00 28.97
CA SER A 249 45.72 -0.29 29.54
C SER A 249 46.41 -0.04 30.87
N ASP A 250 45.96 -0.74 31.95
CA ASP A 250 46.62 -0.70 33.22
C ASP A 250 48.00 -1.40 33.11
N ALA A 251 49.09 -0.65 33.24
CA ALA A 251 50.47 -1.09 33.06
C ALA A 251 50.88 -2.33 33.92
N LYS A 252 50.00 -2.82 34.82
CA LYS A 252 50.25 -3.98 35.68
C LYS A 252 49.87 -5.33 35.04
N ASN A 253 49.09 -5.36 33.97
CA ASN A 253 48.59 -6.60 33.35
C ASN A 253 49.08 -6.86 31.91
N SER A 254 49.92 -6.01 31.36
CA SER A 254 50.46 -6.18 30.02
C SER A 254 51.46 -7.34 29.98
N ARG A 255 51.01 -8.56 29.63
CA ARG A 255 51.90 -9.63 29.18
C ARG A 255 52.56 -9.17 27.89
N LYS A 256 53.88 -8.99 27.94
CA LYS A 256 54.73 -8.66 26.80
C LYS A 256 54.68 -9.73 25.73
N ASP A 257 53.74 -9.64 24.80
CA ASP A 257 53.92 -10.27 23.52
C ASP A 257 54.83 -9.39 22.67
N LYS A 258 56.04 -9.86 22.44
CA LYS A 258 57.16 -9.15 21.81
C LYS A 258 56.98 -8.79 20.33
N ASN A 259 55.81 -9.06 19.73
CA ASN A 259 55.55 -8.86 18.31
C ASN A 259 54.33 -7.97 17.95
N SER A 260 53.70 -7.31 18.91
CA SER A 260 52.67 -6.33 18.58
C SER A 260 53.19 -4.92 18.83
N SER A 261 52.98 -4.00 17.88
CA SER A 261 53.10 -2.56 18.09
C SER A 261 52.11 -2.18 19.17
N ALA A 262 52.56 -2.08 20.43
CA ALA A 262 51.71 -1.95 21.60
C ALA A 262 50.95 -0.64 21.53
N SER A 263 49.64 -0.70 21.27
CA SER A 263 48.74 0.43 21.50
C SER A 263 48.67 0.71 23.02
N ALA A 264 48.58 1.99 23.37
CA ALA A 264 48.52 2.41 24.76
C ALA A 264 47.17 2.10 25.45
N ALA A 265 46.22 1.54 24.71
CA ALA A 265 44.88 1.28 25.19
C ALA A 265 44.31 -0.05 24.67
N GLU A 266 43.31 -0.55 25.38
CA GLU A 266 42.55 -1.75 25.02
C GLU A 266 41.12 -1.36 24.59
N GLY A 267 40.63 -2.00 23.52
CA GLY A 267 39.26 -1.80 23.02
C GLY A 267 38.34 -2.97 23.38
N PHE A 268 37.17 -2.64 23.87
CA PHE A 268 36.11 -3.61 24.13
C PHE A 268 34.91 -3.31 23.23
N VAL A 269 34.43 -4.30 22.48
CA VAL A 269 33.22 -4.15 21.66
C VAL A 269 31.98 -4.11 22.54
N LEU A 270 31.35 -2.94 22.67
CA LEU A 270 30.09 -2.82 23.37
C LEU A 270 28.93 -3.43 22.58
N TYR A 271 28.91 -3.17 21.27
CA TYR A 271 27.91 -3.69 20.39
C TYR A 271 28.39 -3.65 18.94
N GLU A 272 28.04 -4.69 18.19
CA GLU A 272 28.19 -4.71 16.74
C GLU A 272 26.80 -4.59 16.11
N THR A 273 26.55 -3.47 15.44
CA THR A 273 25.25 -3.18 14.84
C THR A 273 24.98 -4.06 13.61
N SER A 274 23.72 -4.14 13.18
CA SER A 274 23.37 -4.79 11.92
C SER A 274 23.76 -3.95 10.67
N LYS A 275 24.26 -2.73 10.90
CA LYS A 275 24.61 -1.74 9.87
C LYS A 275 26.14 -1.70 9.67
N ARG A 276 26.53 -1.11 8.53
CA ARG A 276 27.92 -1.07 8.11
C ARG A 276 28.73 0.02 8.82
N GLU A 277 28.14 1.20 9.00
CA GLU A 277 28.82 2.39 9.49
C GLU A 277 28.09 3.02 10.67
N VAL A 278 28.80 3.34 11.73
CA VAL A 278 28.30 4.19 12.82
C VAL A 278 28.56 5.65 12.47
N THR A 279 27.48 6.44 12.30
CA THR A 279 27.57 7.82 11.84
C THR A 279 27.64 8.85 12.97
N SER A 280 27.04 8.58 14.13
CA SER A 280 27.03 9.52 15.25
C SER A 280 26.86 8.79 16.58
N LEU A 281 27.41 9.41 17.64
CA LEU A 281 27.27 8.97 19.03
C LEU A 281 26.78 10.12 19.91
N ALA A 282 25.94 9.80 20.89
CA ALA A 282 25.57 10.73 21.96
C ALA A 282 25.57 9.96 23.29
N VAL A 283 26.21 10.54 24.33
CA VAL A 283 26.28 9.93 25.66
C VAL A 283 25.40 10.72 26.61
N ALA A 284 24.46 10.03 27.25
CA ALA A 284 23.52 10.63 28.17
C ALA A 284 24.12 10.74 29.59
N PRO A 285 23.60 11.66 30.42
CA PRO A 285 24.07 11.82 31.80
C PRO A 285 23.89 10.57 32.68
N ASP A 286 22.96 9.68 32.37
CA ASP A 286 22.73 8.39 33.03
C ASP A 286 23.75 7.31 32.62
N GLY A 287 24.64 7.63 31.70
CA GLY A 287 25.65 6.73 31.15
C GLY A 287 25.19 5.88 29.97
N ALA A 288 23.95 6.05 29.48
CA ALA A 288 23.50 5.41 28.27
C ALA A 288 24.20 6.00 27.03
N ILE A 289 24.55 5.15 26.07
CA ILE A 289 25.18 5.51 24.82
C ILE A 289 24.15 5.32 23.72
N TYR A 290 23.91 6.39 22.96
CA TYR A 290 23.09 6.35 21.74
C TYR A 290 24.00 6.35 20.52
N ALA A 291 23.69 5.51 19.56
CA ALA A 291 24.45 5.40 18.32
C ALA A 291 23.49 5.33 17.12
N SER A 292 23.77 6.11 16.07
CA SER A 292 23.15 5.92 14.77
C SER A 292 24.07 5.14 13.86
N ALA A 293 23.51 4.26 13.06
CA ALA A 293 24.26 3.48 12.09
C ALA A 293 23.51 3.31 10.78
N ILE A 294 24.26 3.25 9.67
CA ILE A 294 23.73 3.23 8.30
C ILE A 294 24.34 2.11 7.45
N GLY A 295 23.67 1.83 6.33
CA GLY A 295 24.15 0.89 5.32
C GLY A 295 23.89 -0.57 5.67
N GLU A 296 23.64 -1.38 4.65
CA GLU A 296 23.45 -2.83 4.84
C GLU A 296 24.82 -3.53 4.82
N LYS A 297 25.05 -4.43 5.79
CA LYS A 297 26.16 -5.37 5.70
C LYS A 297 25.90 -6.33 4.54
N GLN A 298 26.87 -6.48 3.63
CA GLN A 298 26.81 -7.55 2.65
C GLN A 298 26.83 -8.87 3.41
N ARG A 299 25.68 -9.54 3.50
CA ARG A 299 25.68 -10.96 3.84
C ARG A 299 26.41 -11.66 2.70
N ASN A 300 27.52 -12.33 2.99
CA ASN A 300 28.11 -13.27 2.04
C ASN A 300 26.95 -14.13 1.56
N ALA A 301 26.57 -14.00 0.29
CA ALA A 301 25.57 -14.86 -0.30
C ALA A 301 26.11 -16.27 -0.13
N VAL A 302 25.53 -17.03 0.79
CA VAL A 302 25.69 -18.49 0.80
C VAL A 302 25.23 -18.87 -0.59
N ALA A 303 26.18 -19.35 -1.40
CA ALA A 303 25.90 -19.83 -2.72
C ALA A 303 24.76 -20.85 -2.59
N THR A 304 23.56 -20.47 -2.93
CA THR A 304 22.47 -21.41 -3.07
C THR A 304 22.91 -22.39 -4.13
N PRO A 305 22.95 -23.71 -3.85
CA PRO A 305 23.31 -24.67 -4.86
C PRO A 305 22.33 -24.46 -6.03
N SER A 306 22.89 -24.21 -7.22
CA SER A 306 22.13 -24.11 -8.45
C SER A 306 21.26 -25.36 -8.55
N ALA A 307 19.95 -25.18 -8.52
CA ALA A 307 19.02 -26.26 -8.80
C ALA A 307 19.29 -26.73 -10.23
N VAL A 308 19.92 -27.87 -10.35
CA VAL A 308 20.09 -28.57 -11.61
C VAL A 308 18.69 -29.06 -11.99
N PHE A 309 18.01 -28.34 -12.88
CA PHE A 309 16.79 -28.85 -13.52
C PHE A 309 17.22 -29.98 -14.46
N THR A 310 17.07 -31.21 -14.01
CA THR A 310 17.07 -32.37 -14.90
C THR A 310 15.74 -32.38 -15.67
N THR A 311 15.77 -32.00 -16.93
CA THR A 311 14.65 -32.23 -17.86
C THR A 311 14.47 -33.71 -18.07
N PRO A 312 13.22 -34.24 -18.03
CA PRO A 312 12.95 -35.61 -18.44
C PRO A 312 13.23 -35.79 -19.92
N PRO A 313 13.77 -36.95 -20.38
CA PRO A 313 14.01 -37.19 -21.80
C PRO A 313 12.67 -37.38 -22.52
N GLY A 314 12.37 -36.54 -23.52
CA GLY A 314 11.27 -36.80 -24.43
C GLY A 314 10.47 -35.62 -25.00
N THR A 315 10.91 -34.37 -24.91
CA THR A 315 10.25 -33.27 -25.64
C THR A 315 11.14 -32.69 -26.73
N PRO A 316 10.67 -32.59 -28.01
CA PRO A 316 11.43 -32.02 -29.08
C PRO A 316 11.58 -30.50 -28.95
N ALA A 317 12.81 -30.01 -28.98
CA ALA A 317 13.15 -28.59 -29.00
C ALA A 317 12.85 -28.00 -30.39
N ILE A 318 12.07 -26.92 -30.42
CA ILE A 318 11.92 -26.08 -31.61
C ILE A 318 13.16 -25.19 -31.69
N ILE A 319 13.98 -25.42 -32.69
CA ILE A 319 15.17 -24.65 -33.00
C ILE A 319 14.77 -23.46 -33.89
N GLY A 320 14.80 -22.25 -33.30
CA GLY A 320 14.82 -21.00 -34.06
C GLY A 320 16.28 -20.57 -34.30
N SER A 321 16.72 -20.58 -35.56
CA SER A 321 18.06 -20.27 -35.99
C SER A 321 18.46 -18.81 -35.78
N GLY A 322 19.46 -18.56 -34.94
CA GLY A 322 20.20 -17.30 -34.87
C GLY A 322 21.61 -17.59 -34.39
N VAL A 323 22.55 -17.63 -35.30
CA VAL A 323 23.98 -17.87 -35.03
C VAL A 323 24.60 -16.64 -34.39
N ILE A 324 25.07 -16.75 -33.13
CA ILE A 324 26.02 -15.80 -32.53
C ILE A 324 27.19 -16.62 -31.96
N SER A 325 28.38 -16.40 -32.56
CA SER A 325 29.67 -16.93 -32.14
C SER A 325 30.03 -16.43 -30.74
N ALA A 326 30.24 -17.33 -29.79
CA ALA A 326 30.71 -17.02 -28.44
C ALA A 326 32.21 -17.30 -28.33
N GLY A 327 32.99 -16.24 -28.13
CA GLY A 327 34.33 -16.32 -27.55
C GLY A 327 34.26 -16.30 -26.01
N PRO A 328 35.22 -16.89 -25.28
CA PRO A 328 35.21 -16.91 -23.83
C PRO A 328 35.67 -15.54 -23.27
N GLY A 329 34.71 -14.72 -22.89
CA GLY A 329 34.93 -13.51 -22.10
C GLY A 329 34.45 -13.71 -20.65
N PRO A 330 35.00 -12.99 -19.68
CA PRO A 330 34.64 -13.15 -18.28
C PRO A 330 33.16 -12.81 -18.07
N VAL A 331 32.47 -13.68 -17.37
CA VAL A 331 31.04 -13.51 -16.99
C VAL A 331 30.94 -12.23 -16.16
N GLN A 332 30.46 -11.15 -16.77
CA GLN A 332 30.05 -9.97 -16.07
C GLN A 332 28.76 -10.32 -15.29
N ASN A 333 28.79 -10.11 -13.98
CA ASN A 333 27.63 -10.24 -13.13
C ASN A 333 26.47 -9.42 -13.70
N PRO A 334 25.23 -9.94 -13.66
CA PRO A 334 24.08 -9.19 -14.13
C PRO A 334 23.98 -7.90 -13.33
N PHE A 335 23.88 -6.80 -14.05
CA PHE A 335 23.63 -5.45 -13.58
C PHE A 335 22.55 -5.45 -12.52
N VAL A 336 22.89 -5.05 -11.30
CA VAL A 336 21.94 -4.76 -10.22
C VAL A 336 21.46 -3.33 -10.45
N PRO A 337 20.22 -3.09 -10.91
CA PRO A 337 19.80 -1.77 -11.38
C PRO A 337 19.46 -0.76 -10.30
N PHE A 338 19.64 -1.07 -9.02
CA PHE A 338 19.34 -0.15 -7.93
C PHE A 338 20.55 0.03 -6.99
N PRO A 339 20.90 1.28 -6.63
CA PRO A 339 21.82 1.49 -5.54
C PRO A 339 21.27 0.82 -4.29
N PRO A 340 22.12 0.22 -3.43
CA PRO A 340 21.64 -0.37 -2.19
C PRO A 340 20.87 0.67 -1.39
N LEU A 341 19.63 0.36 -1.02
CA LEU A 341 18.82 1.20 -0.15
C LEU A 341 19.60 1.41 1.15
N LEU A 342 19.99 2.65 1.42
CA LEU A 342 20.68 3.01 2.65
C LEU A 342 19.64 2.99 3.77
N SER A 343 19.57 1.90 4.51
CA SER A 343 18.78 1.82 5.73
C SER A 343 19.57 2.37 6.92
N SER A 344 18.85 2.90 7.89
CA SER A 344 19.42 3.48 9.10
C SER A 344 18.73 2.95 10.36
N SER A 345 19.49 2.84 11.45
CA SER A 345 18.96 2.47 12.77
C SER A 345 19.59 3.32 13.86
N ILE A 346 18.83 3.55 14.93
CA ILE A 346 19.31 4.18 16.17
C ILE A 346 19.28 3.13 17.28
N TYR A 347 20.40 2.98 17.94
CA TYR A 347 20.60 2.06 19.06
C TYR A 347 20.81 2.82 20.36
N ARG A 348 20.35 2.25 21.47
CA ARG A 348 20.68 2.64 22.84
C ARG A 348 21.42 1.50 23.48
N ILE A 349 22.56 1.79 24.07
CA ILE A 349 23.29 0.86 24.92
C ILE A 349 23.17 1.43 26.34
N SER A 350 22.49 0.73 27.23
CA SER A 350 22.29 1.17 28.60
C SER A 350 23.63 1.15 29.40
N ALA A 351 23.66 1.81 30.52
CA ALA A 351 24.87 1.90 31.34
C ALA A 351 25.40 0.54 31.78
N ASP A 352 24.57 -0.48 31.88
CA ASP A 352 24.91 -1.88 32.16
C ASP A 352 25.36 -2.66 30.91
N GLY A 353 25.29 -2.06 29.73
CA GLY A 353 25.75 -2.61 28.47
C GLY A 353 24.69 -3.30 27.61
N ALA A 354 23.39 -3.29 28.00
CA ALA A 354 22.35 -3.92 27.22
C ALA A 354 22.02 -3.06 25.99
N PRO A 355 22.10 -3.60 24.75
CA PRO A 355 21.73 -2.89 23.53
C PRO A 355 20.24 -3.01 23.22
N GLU A 356 19.65 -1.94 22.71
CA GLU A 356 18.28 -1.85 22.24
C GLU A 356 18.22 -1.04 20.94
N GLU A 357 17.47 -1.51 19.95
CA GLU A 357 17.15 -0.72 18.77
C GLU A 357 15.91 0.12 19.06
N LEU A 358 16.05 1.45 19.01
CA LEU A 358 14.97 2.39 19.29
C LEU A 358 14.16 2.74 18.05
N TRP A 359 14.85 2.88 16.90
CA TRP A 359 14.27 3.36 15.68
C TRP A 359 15.01 2.80 14.46
N ASN A 360 14.29 2.58 13.37
CA ASN A 360 14.88 2.22 12.09
C ASN A 360 14.06 2.79 10.93
N SER A 361 14.70 2.98 9.78
CA SER A 361 14.07 3.41 8.54
C SER A 361 14.82 2.88 7.33
N ARG A 362 14.08 2.67 6.25
CA ARG A 362 14.62 2.39 4.91
C ARG A 362 14.60 3.62 4.00
N GLU A 363 13.97 4.69 4.43
CA GLU A 363 13.78 5.92 3.67
C GLU A 363 14.64 7.07 4.19
N GLU A 364 14.89 7.10 5.50
CA GLU A 364 15.65 8.16 6.16
C GLU A 364 16.99 7.64 6.69
N VAL A 365 18.03 8.43 6.53
CA VAL A 365 19.40 8.14 7.00
C VAL A 365 19.76 9.08 8.12
N VAL A 366 20.14 8.58 9.28
CA VAL A 366 20.53 9.41 10.43
C VAL A 366 22.03 9.74 10.40
N TYR A 367 22.35 11.02 10.30
CA TYR A 367 23.73 11.52 10.28
C TYR A 367 24.18 12.11 11.60
N ALA A 368 23.27 12.67 12.39
CA ALA A 368 23.60 13.36 13.62
C ALA A 368 22.70 12.96 14.78
N LEU A 369 23.28 12.79 15.95
CA LEU A 369 22.58 12.62 17.23
C LEU A 369 22.92 13.74 18.19
N GLY A 370 21.97 14.11 19.04
CA GLY A 370 22.18 15.05 20.14
C GLY A 370 21.14 14.85 21.24
N LEU A 371 21.37 15.44 22.40
CA LEU A 371 20.43 15.36 23.52
C LEU A 371 19.83 16.73 23.79
N ALA A 372 18.52 16.80 23.82
CA ALA A 372 17.78 17.98 24.28
C ALA A 372 17.97 18.21 25.78
N SER A 373 17.56 19.39 26.28
CA SER A 373 17.70 19.73 27.72
C SER A 373 16.80 18.87 28.63
N ASP A 374 15.72 18.36 28.12
CA ASP A 374 14.79 17.43 28.78
C ASP A 374 15.23 15.97 28.71
N GLY A 375 16.39 15.70 28.11
CA GLY A 375 16.99 14.35 28.00
C GLY A 375 16.51 13.56 26.77
N ARG A 376 15.58 14.07 25.95
CA ARG A 376 15.16 13.42 24.72
C ARG A 376 16.30 13.35 23.71
N LEU A 377 16.37 12.22 23.01
CA LEU A 377 17.32 12.05 21.92
C LEU A 377 16.80 12.77 20.68
N LEU A 378 17.63 13.61 20.09
CA LEU A 378 17.40 14.25 18.80
C LEU A 378 18.20 13.55 17.71
N ALA A 379 17.57 13.33 16.55
CA ALA A 379 18.20 12.72 15.39
C ALA A 379 18.01 13.61 14.15
N GLY A 380 19.12 13.96 13.52
CA GLY A 380 19.14 14.68 12.25
C GLY A 380 19.24 13.71 11.11
N THR A 381 18.28 13.79 10.14
CA THR A 381 18.20 12.83 9.04
C THR A 381 18.68 13.43 7.72
N GLY A 382 18.97 12.55 6.77
CA GLY A 382 19.17 12.84 5.36
C GLY A 382 17.95 12.49 4.53
N ASN A 383 18.04 12.68 3.23
CA ASN A 383 16.98 12.57 2.22
C ASN A 383 15.92 13.68 2.29
N ASN A 384 15.36 13.98 3.46
CA ASN A 384 14.37 15.02 3.65
C ASN A 384 14.79 16.10 4.67
N GLY A 385 15.98 15.98 5.27
CA GLY A 385 16.48 16.93 6.29
C GLY A 385 15.52 17.08 7.48
N ALA A 386 14.96 15.95 7.96
CA ALA A 386 14.05 15.95 9.10
C ALA A 386 14.81 15.95 10.43
N LEU A 387 14.30 16.71 11.40
CA LEU A 387 14.70 16.62 12.79
C LEU A 387 13.70 15.77 13.55
N LEU A 388 14.14 14.66 14.09
CA LEU A 388 13.33 13.75 14.90
C LEU A 388 13.67 13.90 16.37
N ALA A 389 12.67 13.78 17.25
CA ALA A 389 12.83 13.54 18.67
C ALA A 389 12.42 12.08 18.95
N ILE A 390 13.28 11.30 19.59
CA ILE A 390 13.06 9.90 19.92
C ILE A 390 12.76 9.81 21.42
N ASP A 391 11.55 9.41 21.76
CA ASP A 391 11.06 9.29 23.13
C ASP A 391 11.25 7.86 23.69
N GLY A 392 11.36 6.88 22.81
CA GLY A 392 11.54 5.47 23.16
C GLY A 392 11.46 4.55 21.95
N ARG A 393 11.39 3.26 22.18
CA ARG A 393 11.31 2.27 21.11
C ARG A 393 10.05 2.45 20.27
N GLY A 394 10.24 2.86 19.01
CA GLY A 394 9.13 3.13 18.08
C GLY A 394 8.31 4.38 18.40
N VAL A 395 8.68 5.13 19.43
CA VAL A 395 7.99 6.36 19.82
C VAL A 395 8.87 7.55 19.47
N PHE A 396 8.44 8.34 18.50
CA PHE A 396 9.18 9.48 18.02
C PHE A 396 8.24 10.57 17.46
N ALA A 397 8.80 11.76 17.23
CA ALA A 397 8.10 12.86 16.57
C ALA A 397 9.01 13.52 15.54
N GLN A 398 8.50 13.83 14.37
CA GLN A 398 9.14 14.74 13.43
C GLN A 398 8.86 16.18 13.86
N LEU A 399 9.89 16.87 14.36
CA LEU A 399 9.76 18.23 14.89
C LEU A 399 9.77 19.30 13.81
N ALA A 400 10.62 19.13 12.81
CA ALA A 400 10.77 20.12 11.72
C ALA A 400 11.45 19.48 10.51
N LYS A 401 11.39 20.18 9.37
CA LYS A 401 12.21 19.91 8.18
C LYS A 401 13.07 21.15 7.88
N ALA A 402 14.37 20.93 7.67
CA ALA A 402 15.32 22.02 7.48
C ALA A 402 15.28 22.69 6.10
N GLY A 403 14.49 22.15 5.16
CA GLY A 403 14.51 22.62 3.75
C GLY A 403 15.87 22.42 3.07
N SER A 404 16.71 21.55 3.62
CA SER A 404 17.98 21.05 3.09
C SER A 404 17.90 19.52 3.08
N ALA A 405 18.71 18.86 2.23
CA ALA A 405 18.61 17.40 2.12
C ALA A 405 19.03 16.66 3.40
N GLN A 406 19.98 17.22 4.18
CA GLN A 406 20.61 16.50 5.28
C GLN A 406 20.83 17.42 6.50
N ILE A 407 20.55 16.94 7.70
CA ILE A 407 21.00 17.50 8.98
C ILE A 407 22.22 16.67 9.42
N THR A 408 23.39 17.28 9.40
CA THR A 408 24.70 16.62 9.54
C THR A 408 25.34 16.81 10.88
N GLY A 409 24.89 17.77 11.68
CA GLY A 409 25.42 18.02 13.00
C GLY A 409 24.41 18.63 13.96
N ILE A 410 24.52 18.29 15.24
CA ILE A 410 23.68 18.80 16.34
C ILE A 410 24.61 19.23 17.48
N ALA A 411 24.42 20.43 18.01
CA ALA A 411 25.11 20.94 19.19
C ALA A 411 24.11 21.61 20.13
N ARG A 412 24.41 21.64 21.44
CA ARG A 412 23.56 22.24 22.47
C ARG A 412 24.38 23.18 23.33
N ASN A 413 23.88 24.37 23.60
CA ASN A 413 24.51 25.30 24.55
C ASN A 413 24.05 25.04 26.00
N SER A 414 24.66 25.75 26.95
CA SER A 414 24.35 25.63 28.38
C SER A 414 22.92 26.08 28.74
N SER A 415 22.28 26.93 27.93
CA SER A 415 20.88 27.36 28.14
C SER A 415 19.85 26.35 27.57
N GLY A 416 20.29 25.25 26.95
CA GLY A 416 19.42 24.22 26.38
C GLY A 416 19.02 24.49 24.94
N LYS A 417 19.46 25.56 24.31
CA LYS A 417 19.20 25.86 22.90
C LYS A 417 20.00 24.92 22.01
N ILE A 418 19.36 24.30 21.04
CA ILE A 418 19.96 23.39 20.07
C ILE A 418 20.35 24.15 18.82
N PHE A 419 21.47 23.79 18.23
CA PHE A 419 21.94 24.26 16.94
C PHE A 419 22.15 23.10 15.99
N LEU A 420 21.74 23.27 14.74
CA LEU A 420 21.87 22.28 13.69
C LEU A 420 22.69 22.87 12.54
N CYS A 421 23.50 22.02 11.91
CA CYS A 421 24.03 22.34 10.59
C CYS A 421 23.53 21.36 9.55
N THR A 422 23.50 21.80 8.28
CA THR A 422 22.94 21.02 7.18
C THR A 422 23.90 20.92 6.00
N ALA A 423 23.58 19.99 5.11
CA ALA A 423 24.21 19.88 3.80
C ALA A 423 23.13 19.86 2.71
N ASN A 424 23.52 20.33 1.50
CA ASN A 424 22.65 20.41 0.33
C ASN A 424 21.36 21.23 0.55
N PRO A 425 21.46 22.56 0.81
CA PRO A 425 22.62 23.38 1.06
C PRO A 425 23.05 23.47 2.54
N GLY A 426 24.24 24.06 2.76
CA GLY A 426 24.81 24.29 4.09
C GLY A 426 24.19 25.48 4.81
N LYS A 427 23.32 25.22 5.77
CA LYS A 427 22.62 26.19 6.60
C LYS A 427 22.80 25.87 8.07
N VAL A 428 22.60 26.88 8.91
CA VAL A 428 22.59 26.71 10.37
C VAL A 428 21.25 27.13 10.93
N PHE A 429 20.68 26.29 11.77
CA PHE A 429 19.39 26.54 12.43
C PHE A 429 19.53 26.51 13.94
N SER A 430 18.58 27.13 14.63
CA SER A 430 18.39 26.93 16.07
C SER A 430 17.01 26.32 16.35
N VAL A 431 16.94 25.48 17.42
CA VAL A 431 15.73 24.82 17.85
C VAL A 431 15.51 25.04 19.34
N GLY A 432 14.29 25.43 19.71
CA GLY A 432 13.88 25.63 21.10
C GLY A 432 14.82 26.53 21.94
N PRO A 433 14.71 26.45 23.28
CA PRO A 433 13.81 25.61 24.07
C PRO A 433 12.33 26.00 24.05
N GLU A 434 12.00 27.20 23.55
CA GLU A 434 10.62 27.66 23.44
C GLU A 434 9.90 26.92 22.30
N TYR A 435 8.59 26.78 22.44
CA TYR A 435 7.72 26.27 21.38
C TYR A 435 7.25 27.40 20.48
N GLU A 436 6.81 27.06 19.26
CA GLU A 436 6.14 28.00 18.38
C GLU A 436 4.86 28.53 19.05
N PRO A 437 4.58 29.83 18.99
CA PRO A 437 3.31 30.36 19.52
C PRO A 437 2.12 29.99 18.67
N GLU A 438 2.37 29.73 17.40
CA GLU A 438 1.39 29.31 16.41
C GLU A 438 2.03 28.31 15.44
N GLY A 439 1.27 27.28 15.07
CA GLY A 439 1.66 26.33 14.06
C GLY A 439 0.54 26.03 13.07
N THR A 440 0.89 25.80 11.83
CA THR A 440 -0.07 25.49 10.76
C THR A 440 0.23 24.13 10.17
N PHE A 441 -0.81 23.36 9.98
CA PHE A 441 -0.75 22.09 9.25
C PHE A 441 -1.75 22.11 8.10
N GLU A 442 -1.29 21.84 6.88
CA GLU A 442 -2.15 21.64 5.71
C GLU A 442 -2.11 20.17 5.28
N SER A 443 -3.25 19.54 5.14
CA SER A 443 -3.35 18.17 4.65
C SER A 443 -2.91 18.09 3.18
N ARG A 444 -2.57 16.90 2.72
CA ARG A 444 -2.58 16.62 1.28
C ARG A 444 -4.01 16.79 0.75
N SER A 445 -4.16 17.10 -0.55
CA SER A 445 -5.44 17.06 -1.24
C SER A 445 -6.01 15.64 -1.18
N PHE A 446 -7.28 15.54 -0.81
CA PHE A 446 -8.04 14.32 -0.81
C PHE A 446 -8.84 14.21 -2.10
N ASP A 447 -8.73 13.11 -2.81
CA ASP A 447 -9.53 12.78 -3.99
C ASP A 447 -10.74 11.94 -3.58
N ALA A 448 -11.92 12.51 -3.67
CA ALA A 448 -13.17 11.78 -3.46
C ALA A 448 -13.56 10.93 -4.69
N GLN A 449 -12.74 10.94 -5.75
CA GLN A 449 -12.90 10.30 -7.05
C GLN A 449 -14.07 10.87 -7.88
N LEU A 450 -15.16 11.20 -7.23
CA LEU A 450 -16.34 11.79 -7.82
C LEU A 450 -16.62 13.18 -7.24
N PHE A 451 -17.36 13.99 -8.01
CA PHE A 451 -17.89 15.26 -7.52
C PHE A 451 -18.75 15.00 -6.28
N SER A 452 -18.37 15.57 -5.14
CA SER A 452 -18.91 15.25 -3.82
C SER A 452 -19.40 16.47 -3.09
N GLN A 453 -20.42 16.29 -2.25
CA GLN A 453 -20.84 17.25 -1.25
C GLN A 453 -20.10 17.00 0.05
N TRP A 454 -19.66 18.09 0.71
CA TRP A 454 -18.96 18.01 1.97
C TRP A 454 -19.95 18.09 3.12
N GLY A 455 -19.80 17.20 4.09
CA GLY A 455 -20.65 17.10 5.26
C GLY A 455 -20.03 17.76 6.50
N ARG A 456 -19.99 17.03 7.62
CA ARG A 456 -19.44 17.53 8.87
C ARG A 456 -17.94 17.29 8.94
N PHE A 457 -17.24 18.25 9.53
CA PHE A 457 -15.82 18.18 9.84
C PHE A 457 -15.66 17.87 11.33
N GLU A 458 -15.00 16.79 11.66
CA GLU A 458 -14.84 16.29 13.01
C GLU A 458 -13.35 16.12 13.31
N TRP A 459 -12.97 16.36 14.55
CA TRP A 459 -11.63 16.09 15.06
C TRP A 459 -11.67 15.75 16.54
N TRP A 460 -10.59 15.17 17.02
CA TRP A 460 -10.41 14.90 18.42
C TRP A 460 -8.93 15.02 18.82
N GLY A 461 -8.71 15.44 20.06
CA GLY A 461 -7.44 15.47 20.74
C GLY A 461 -7.67 15.32 22.23
N PRO A 462 -6.67 14.96 23.03
CA PRO A 462 -6.82 14.81 24.46
C PRO A 462 -7.25 16.13 25.08
N PRO A 463 -8.10 16.11 26.11
CA PRO A 463 -8.42 17.32 26.84
C PRO A 463 -7.14 17.87 27.50
N PRO A 464 -6.97 19.19 27.59
CA PRO A 464 -5.81 19.80 28.21
C PRO A 464 -5.62 19.23 29.63
N ALA A 465 -4.36 18.90 29.96
CA ALA A 465 -4.03 18.36 31.27
C ALA A 465 -4.49 19.32 32.37
N VAL A 466 -5.42 18.87 33.20
CA VAL A 466 -5.85 19.62 34.39
C VAL A 466 -4.68 19.65 35.38
N VAL A 467 -4.00 20.78 35.50
CA VAL A 467 -2.99 20.97 36.55
C VAL A 467 -3.70 20.98 37.89
N THR A 468 -3.79 19.82 38.51
CA THR A 468 -4.18 19.74 39.94
C THR A 468 -3.05 20.41 40.73
N LYS A 469 -3.28 21.61 41.22
CA LYS A 469 -2.39 22.26 42.19
C LYS A 469 -2.34 21.33 43.42
N SER A 470 -1.20 20.69 43.63
CA SER A 470 -0.88 20.00 44.86
C SER A 470 -1.17 20.94 46.02
N SER A 471 -2.05 20.45 46.92
CA SER A 471 -2.48 21.17 48.09
C SER A 471 -1.33 21.49 49.00
N ALA A 472 -0.84 22.71 48.98
CA ALA A 472 -0.19 23.34 50.15
C ALA A 472 -1.29 23.93 51.02
N LYS A 473 -1.51 23.33 52.21
CA LYS A 473 -2.36 23.88 53.27
C LYS A 473 -1.85 25.25 53.67
N SER A 474 -2.59 26.26 53.42
CA SER A 474 -2.62 27.47 54.28
C SER A 474 -3.94 28.21 54.03
N ALA A 475 -4.64 28.43 55.12
CA ALA A 475 -5.93 29.11 55.19
C ALA A 475 -5.80 30.62 54.96
N ALA A 476 -6.59 31.17 54.04
CA ALA A 476 -7.16 32.50 54.17
C ALA A 476 -8.36 32.64 53.21
N LYS A 477 -9.50 33.01 53.80
CA LYS A 477 -10.76 33.31 53.12
C LYS A 477 -10.64 34.61 52.31
N SER A 478 -11.02 34.53 51.00
CA SER A 478 -11.73 35.63 50.30
C SER A 478 -12.27 35.08 48.97
N PRO A 479 -13.54 35.34 48.64
CA PRO A 479 -14.10 34.93 47.37
C PRO A 479 -13.77 35.97 46.31
N VAL A 480 -12.81 35.71 45.48
CA VAL A 480 -12.62 36.45 44.22
C VAL A 480 -12.96 35.50 43.12
N ASN A 481 -14.08 35.74 42.47
CA ASN A 481 -14.43 35.14 41.17
C ASN A 481 -13.38 35.61 40.16
N SER A 482 -12.30 34.86 40.00
CA SER A 482 -11.41 34.98 38.84
C SER A 482 -11.88 33.96 37.82
N PRO A 483 -12.08 34.35 36.57
CA PRO A 483 -12.38 33.40 35.52
C PRO A 483 -11.23 32.41 35.45
N VAL A 484 -11.56 31.11 35.55
CA VAL A 484 -10.63 30.03 35.25
C VAL A 484 -10.26 30.20 33.77
N ASN A 485 -9.11 30.81 33.52
CA ASN A 485 -8.49 30.79 32.21
C ASN A 485 -8.10 29.34 31.93
N SER A 486 -9.04 28.56 31.39
CA SER A 486 -8.76 27.30 30.72
C SER A 486 -8.05 27.66 29.43
N HIS A 487 -6.71 27.66 29.45
CA HIS A 487 -5.93 27.70 28.24
C HIS A 487 -6.01 26.32 27.56
N ALA A 488 -7.18 26.00 27.00
CA ALA A 488 -7.28 24.97 26.01
C ALA A 488 -6.56 25.47 24.73
N PRO A 489 -5.75 24.67 24.09
CA PRO A 489 -5.16 25.09 22.81
C PRO A 489 -6.31 25.46 21.88
N ARG A 490 -6.30 26.68 21.39
CA ARG A 490 -7.28 27.13 20.42
C ARG A 490 -6.86 26.61 19.08
N THR A 491 -7.51 25.56 18.59
CA THR A 491 -7.30 25.04 17.26
C THR A 491 -8.43 25.52 16.36
N GLU A 492 -8.04 26.10 15.25
CA GLU A 492 -8.93 26.57 14.19
C GLU A 492 -8.74 25.69 12.96
N PHE A 493 -9.83 25.19 12.40
CA PHE A 493 -9.79 24.40 11.19
C PHE A 493 -10.41 25.15 10.01
N PHE A 494 -9.86 24.88 8.85
CA PHE A 494 -10.35 25.43 7.58
C PHE A 494 -10.41 24.31 6.55
N VAL A 495 -11.38 24.43 5.63
CA VAL A 495 -11.53 23.48 4.53
C VAL A 495 -11.63 24.26 3.23
N ARG A 496 -11.02 23.76 2.17
CA ARG A 496 -11.22 24.23 0.80
C ARG A 496 -11.41 23.06 -0.15
N SER A 497 -11.95 23.34 -1.32
CA SER A 497 -12.26 22.32 -2.32
C SER A 497 -11.92 22.80 -3.73
N GLY A 498 -11.76 21.84 -4.65
CA GLY A 498 -11.42 22.08 -6.04
C GLY A 498 -11.66 20.86 -6.92
N ASN A 499 -11.47 21.03 -8.24
CA ASN A 499 -11.65 19.98 -9.22
C ASN A 499 -10.33 19.61 -9.96
N THR A 500 -9.19 20.02 -9.41
CA THR A 500 -7.84 19.66 -9.85
C THR A 500 -7.08 19.04 -8.69
N GLU A 501 -6.17 18.11 -8.94
CA GLU A 501 -5.39 17.42 -7.88
C GLU A 501 -4.53 18.40 -7.08
N ASP A 502 -3.83 19.30 -7.78
CA ASP A 502 -2.97 20.28 -7.15
C ASP A 502 -3.75 21.54 -6.77
N PRO A 503 -3.73 21.94 -5.48
CA PRO A 503 -4.37 23.17 -5.03
C PRO A 503 -3.75 24.42 -5.64
N GLY A 504 -4.48 25.06 -6.54
CA GLY A 504 -4.09 26.26 -7.25
C GLY A 504 -5.04 27.44 -7.03
N LYS A 505 -4.93 28.44 -7.90
CA LYS A 505 -5.80 29.64 -7.87
C LYS A 505 -7.27 29.35 -8.20
N GLU A 506 -7.52 28.23 -8.89
CA GLU A 506 -8.85 27.75 -9.28
C GLU A 506 -9.56 26.96 -8.18
N TRP A 507 -8.90 26.72 -7.06
CA TRP A 507 -9.53 26.15 -5.86
C TRP A 507 -10.34 27.23 -5.14
N SER A 508 -11.32 26.79 -4.35
CA SER A 508 -12.08 27.69 -3.50
C SER A 508 -11.16 28.39 -2.48
N ARG A 509 -11.59 29.51 -1.94
CA ARG A 509 -10.97 30.07 -0.73
C ARG A 509 -11.09 29.06 0.43
N TRP A 510 -10.32 29.29 1.49
CA TRP A 510 -10.48 28.59 2.75
C TRP A 510 -11.78 29.02 3.45
N PHE A 511 -12.60 28.06 3.84
CA PHE A 511 -13.81 28.24 4.63
C PHE A 511 -13.53 27.87 6.08
N GLY A 512 -14.07 28.61 7.03
CA GLY A 512 -13.80 28.51 8.45
C GLY A 512 -13.55 29.91 9.05
N PRO A 513 -13.03 30.04 10.29
CA PRO A 513 -12.53 28.94 11.13
C PRO A 513 -13.65 28.09 11.73
N TYR A 514 -13.47 26.76 11.69
CA TYR A 514 -14.29 25.83 12.45
C TYR A 514 -13.61 25.62 13.80
N THR A 515 -14.28 26.02 14.90
CA THR A 515 -13.74 26.00 16.26
C THR A 515 -14.38 24.95 17.15
N HIS A 516 -15.37 24.22 16.64
CA HIS A 516 -16.03 23.09 17.32
C HIS A 516 -16.18 21.89 16.38
N THR A 517 -15.91 20.71 16.91
CA THR A 517 -16.04 19.46 16.18
C THR A 517 -17.49 19.21 15.77
N GLY A 518 -17.72 18.60 14.60
CA GLY A 518 -19.04 18.37 14.04
C GLY A 518 -19.63 19.56 13.28
N ALA A 519 -18.86 20.61 13.02
CA ALA A 519 -19.28 21.76 12.19
C ALA A 519 -19.58 21.34 10.75
N ALA A 520 -20.64 21.88 10.16
CA ALA A 520 -20.95 21.67 8.75
C ALA A 520 -19.94 22.47 7.88
N VAL A 521 -19.40 21.80 6.85
CA VAL A 521 -18.45 22.42 5.94
C VAL A 521 -19.17 23.26 4.89
N GLU A 522 -18.71 24.49 4.72
CA GLU A 522 -19.28 25.46 3.78
C GLU A 522 -18.54 25.51 2.43
N ALA A 523 -17.45 24.73 2.26
CA ALA A 523 -16.72 24.66 1.02
C ALA A 523 -17.64 24.12 -0.10
N PRO A 524 -17.57 24.66 -1.34
CA PRO A 524 -18.41 24.22 -2.42
C PRO A 524 -18.18 22.75 -2.77
N PRO A 525 -19.23 22.05 -3.26
CA PRO A 525 -19.06 20.69 -3.75
C PRO A 525 -17.99 20.61 -4.84
N ALA A 526 -17.14 19.61 -4.78
CA ALA A 526 -16.06 19.38 -5.73
C ALA A 526 -15.55 17.94 -5.63
N ARG A 527 -14.61 17.52 -6.49
CA ARG A 527 -13.95 16.24 -6.43
C ARG A 527 -12.88 16.17 -5.34
N PHE A 528 -12.14 17.27 -5.14
CA PHE A 528 -11.02 17.31 -4.18
C PHE A 528 -11.34 18.20 -3.00
N ALA A 529 -10.82 17.84 -1.83
CA ALA A 529 -10.84 18.64 -0.62
C ALA A 529 -9.48 18.69 0.05
N GLN A 530 -9.23 19.78 0.78
CA GLN A 530 -8.05 19.93 1.62
C GLN A 530 -8.47 20.64 2.92
N TRP A 531 -7.91 20.23 4.05
CA TRP A 531 -8.11 20.92 5.31
C TRP A 531 -6.80 21.51 5.85
N ARG A 532 -6.92 22.54 6.65
CA ARG A 532 -5.84 23.20 7.37
C ARG A 532 -6.23 23.34 8.84
N ALA A 533 -5.28 23.06 9.72
CA ALA A 533 -5.37 23.38 11.13
C ALA A 533 -4.41 24.53 11.45
N VAL A 534 -4.84 25.46 12.29
CA VAL A 534 -3.98 26.50 12.92
C VAL A 534 -4.09 26.26 14.43
N ILE A 535 -2.95 25.93 15.05
CA ILE A 535 -2.85 25.60 16.47
C ILE A 535 -2.18 26.77 17.17
N HIS A 536 -2.84 27.33 18.19
CA HIS A 536 -2.35 28.47 18.96
C HIS A 536 -2.07 28.04 20.41
N ASP A 537 -1.03 28.59 21.03
CA ASP A 537 -0.74 28.56 22.47
C ASP A 537 -0.78 27.14 23.10
N GLY A 538 -0.46 26.09 22.34
CA GLY A 538 -0.46 24.72 22.80
C GLY A 538 0.69 24.40 23.76
N ARG A 539 0.49 23.46 24.66
CA ARG A 539 1.55 22.87 25.49
C ARG A 539 2.02 21.55 24.90
N PRO A 540 3.22 21.08 25.23
CA PRO A 540 3.63 19.74 24.87
C PRO A 540 2.61 18.69 25.33
N GLY A 541 2.15 17.86 24.41
CA GLY A 541 1.13 16.84 24.63
C GLY A 541 -0.32 17.29 24.37
N ASP A 542 -0.58 18.59 24.19
CA ASP A 542 -1.84 19.05 23.63
C ASP A 542 -1.77 18.92 22.11
N GLY A 543 -2.72 18.24 21.48
CA GLY A 543 -2.62 18.01 20.06
C GLY A 543 -3.92 17.52 19.43
N ILE A 544 -3.83 17.19 18.15
CA ILE A 544 -4.90 16.63 17.33
C ILE A 544 -4.53 15.19 17.02
N ASP A 545 -5.36 14.22 17.46
CA ASP A 545 -5.12 12.80 17.23
C ASP A 545 -5.71 12.31 15.91
N TRP A 546 -6.83 12.87 15.51
CA TRP A 546 -7.42 12.56 14.23
C TRP A 546 -8.34 13.67 13.72
N VAL A 547 -8.49 13.68 12.42
CA VAL A 547 -9.40 14.55 11.67
C VAL A 547 -10.24 13.71 10.74
N SER A 548 -11.52 14.04 10.59
CA SER A 548 -12.46 13.35 9.71
C SER A 548 -13.36 14.34 8.97
N LEU A 549 -13.46 14.20 7.66
CA LEU A 549 -14.41 14.91 6.82
C LEU A 549 -15.43 13.93 6.25
N ALA A 550 -16.70 14.12 6.58
CA ALA A 550 -17.77 13.40 5.94
C ALA A 550 -18.02 13.96 4.52
N TYR A 551 -18.29 13.08 3.57
CA TYR A 551 -18.62 13.49 2.20
C TYR A 551 -19.61 12.53 1.55
N LEU A 552 -20.36 13.05 0.58
CA LEU A 552 -21.33 12.29 -0.20
C LEU A 552 -21.00 12.47 -1.68
N PRO A 553 -20.46 11.43 -2.35
CA PRO A 553 -20.29 11.46 -3.80
C PRO A 553 -21.63 11.65 -4.50
N ARG A 554 -21.66 12.42 -5.57
CA ARG A 554 -22.84 12.53 -6.42
C ARG A 554 -23.04 11.19 -7.12
N ASN A 555 -24.29 10.70 -7.09
CA ASN A 555 -24.64 9.52 -7.86
C ASN A 555 -24.41 9.74 -9.36
N VAL A 556 -23.77 8.79 -10.03
CA VAL A 556 -23.57 8.72 -11.48
C VAL A 556 -24.18 7.43 -12.01
N ALA A 557 -24.66 7.49 -13.26
CA ALA A 557 -25.28 6.31 -13.85
C ALA A 557 -24.25 5.19 -14.07
N PRO A 558 -24.62 3.93 -13.83
CA PRO A 558 -23.76 2.79 -14.12
C PRO A 558 -23.39 2.72 -15.61
N VAL A 559 -22.29 2.09 -15.91
CA VAL A 559 -21.79 1.91 -17.28
C VAL A 559 -21.83 0.43 -17.66
N ILE A 560 -22.39 0.13 -18.83
CA ILE A 560 -22.30 -1.21 -19.43
C ILE A 560 -21.13 -1.19 -20.42
N ASP A 561 -20.04 -1.87 -20.09
CA ASP A 561 -18.78 -1.82 -20.83
C ASP A 561 -18.84 -2.63 -22.12
N ALA A 562 -19.40 -3.83 -22.05
CA ALA A 562 -19.53 -4.72 -23.19
C ALA A 562 -20.70 -5.68 -23.03
N ILE A 563 -21.24 -6.11 -24.17
CA ILE A 563 -22.26 -7.17 -24.27
C ILE A 563 -21.72 -8.21 -25.24
N VAL A 564 -21.68 -9.47 -24.82
CA VAL A 564 -21.17 -10.60 -25.62
C VAL A 564 -22.24 -11.67 -25.71
N LEU A 565 -22.69 -11.93 -26.94
CA LEU A 565 -23.59 -13.03 -27.26
C LEU A 565 -22.76 -14.31 -27.39
N GLN A 566 -23.26 -15.39 -26.85
CA GLN A 566 -22.66 -16.71 -27.00
C GLN A 566 -23.11 -17.35 -28.32
N ASP A 567 -22.45 -18.42 -28.71
CA ASP A 567 -22.87 -19.19 -29.87
C ASP A 567 -24.25 -19.82 -29.63
N PRO A 568 -25.06 -20.04 -30.67
CA PRO A 568 -26.34 -20.73 -30.56
C PRO A 568 -26.17 -22.10 -29.88
N GLY A 569 -27.15 -22.52 -29.11
CA GLY A 569 -27.08 -23.80 -28.37
C GLY A 569 -26.17 -23.77 -27.13
N VAL A 570 -25.63 -22.62 -26.74
CA VAL A 570 -24.82 -22.51 -25.51
C VAL A 570 -25.66 -21.86 -24.40
N ARG A 571 -25.89 -22.62 -23.34
CA ARG A 571 -26.58 -22.17 -22.12
C ARG A 571 -25.56 -21.81 -21.04
N ALA A 572 -25.48 -20.52 -20.69
CA ALA A 572 -24.71 -20.04 -19.54
C ALA A 572 -25.46 -20.29 -18.23
N GLN A 573 -24.77 -20.80 -17.22
CA GLN A 573 -25.34 -21.04 -15.90
C GLN A 573 -24.32 -20.79 -14.78
N SER A 574 -24.81 -20.53 -13.57
CA SER A 574 -23.97 -20.39 -12.39
C SER A 574 -23.27 -21.71 -12.06
N THR A 575 -22.00 -21.65 -11.66
CA THR A 575 -21.18 -22.80 -11.24
C THR A 575 -21.78 -23.60 -10.10
N PHE A 576 -22.65 -23.00 -9.28
CA PHE A 576 -23.34 -23.70 -8.18
C PHE A 576 -24.43 -24.68 -8.64
N ASN A 577 -24.86 -24.61 -9.88
CA ASN A 577 -25.96 -25.41 -10.42
C ASN A 577 -25.49 -26.63 -11.24
N ILE A 578 -24.20 -26.93 -11.24
CA ILE A 578 -23.64 -28.03 -12.03
C ILE A 578 -23.66 -29.30 -11.19
N SER A 579 -24.46 -30.27 -11.63
CA SER A 579 -24.45 -31.62 -11.05
C SER A 579 -23.18 -32.37 -11.49
N PRO A 580 -22.52 -33.13 -10.60
CA PRO A 580 -21.40 -33.97 -10.97
C PRO A 580 -21.83 -35.01 -12.05
N GLY A 581 -21.14 -35.02 -13.19
CA GLY A 581 -21.39 -35.98 -14.28
C GLY A 581 -22.12 -35.41 -15.50
N GLN A 582 -22.35 -34.08 -15.61
CA GLN A 582 -22.88 -33.52 -16.86
C GLN A 582 -21.79 -33.46 -17.93
N PRO A 583 -22.06 -33.96 -19.12
CA PRO A 583 -21.09 -33.92 -20.21
C PRO A 583 -21.02 -32.53 -20.85
N THR A 584 -19.81 -32.15 -21.21
CA THR A 584 -19.45 -31.07 -22.14
C THR A 584 -19.73 -29.64 -21.63
N THR A 585 -18.86 -29.18 -20.73
CA THR A 585 -18.71 -27.74 -20.49
C THR A 585 -17.99 -27.10 -21.67
N VAL A 586 -18.50 -25.98 -22.17
CA VAL A 586 -17.85 -25.16 -23.19
C VAL A 586 -17.33 -23.86 -22.59
N THR A 587 -16.24 -23.37 -23.14
CA THR A 587 -15.68 -22.08 -22.75
C THR A 587 -16.57 -20.95 -23.26
N LEU A 588 -17.05 -20.10 -22.34
CA LEU A 588 -17.82 -18.91 -22.69
C LEU A 588 -16.93 -17.79 -23.23
N LYS A 589 -17.46 -17.02 -24.15
CA LYS A 589 -16.89 -15.72 -24.58
C LYS A 589 -17.14 -14.72 -23.46
N ILE A 590 -16.09 -14.34 -22.72
CA ILE A 590 -16.19 -13.43 -21.59
C ILE A 590 -15.96 -12.00 -22.10
N PRO A 591 -16.78 -11.01 -21.69
CA PRO A 591 -16.53 -9.61 -21.98
C PRO A 591 -15.17 -9.17 -21.42
N PRO A 592 -14.43 -8.27 -22.11
CA PRO A 592 -13.18 -7.74 -21.58
C PRO A 592 -13.43 -7.05 -20.23
N ALA A 593 -12.66 -7.41 -19.21
CA ALA A 593 -12.62 -6.65 -17.97
C ALA A 593 -11.85 -5.36 -18.23
N ILE A 594 -12.46 -4.21 -17.94
CA ILE A 594 -11.72 -2.96 -17.93
C ILE A 594 -10.90 -2.95 -16.64
N ASN A 595 -9.59 -3.23 -16.75
CA ASN A 595 -8.64 -2.94 -15.70
C ASN A 595 -8.56 -1.42 -15.56
N THR A 596 -9.32 -0.84 -14.66
CA THR A 596 -9.02 0.47 -14.11
C THR A 596 -7.68 0.33 -13.40
N VAL A 597 -6.60 0.76 -14.06
CA VAL A 597 -5.31 0.97 -13.43
C VAL A 597 -5.47 2.19 -12.53
N GLY A 598 -6.05 1.97 -11.38
CA GLY A 598 -6.21 2.94 -10.30
C GLY A 598 -5.27 2.54 -9.18
N VAL A 599 -4.44 3.47 -8.79
CA VAL A 599 -3.56 3.47 -7.62
C VAL A 599 -4.23 2.74 -6.46
N ILE A 600 -3.57 1.69 -5.96
CA ILE A 600 -3.97 0.98 -4.74
C ILE A 600 -3.85 1.96 -3.57
N ILE A 601 -4.93 2.65 -3.26
CA ILE A 601 -5.11 3.29 -1.97
C ILE A 601 -5.72 2.20 -1.09
N VAL A 602 -4.93 1.71 -0.13
CA VAL A 602 -5.40 0.82 0.93
C VAL A 602 -6.30 1.64 1.85
N GLN A 603 -7.53 1.89 1.41
CA GLN A 603 -8.64 2.13 2.31
C GLN A 603 -9.37 0.80 2.47
N SER A 604 -9.88 0.53 3.66
CA SER A 604 -10.71 -0.63 3.98
C SER A 604 -11.99 -0.62 3.14
N SER A 605 -11.84 -0.92 1.86
CA SER A 605 -12.96 -1.26 1.00
C SER A 605 -13.46 -2.64 1.41
N PRO A 606 -14.77 -2.89 1.43
CA PRO A 606 -15.27 -4.25 1.57
C PRO A 606 -14.57 -5.12 0.53
N ALA A 607 -14.21 -6.34 0.93
CA ALA A 607 -13.50 -7.27 0.06
C ALA A 607 -14.20 -7.33 -1.31
N PRO A 608 -13.45 -7.29 -2.43
CA PRO A 608 -14.04 -7.34 -3.76
C PRO A 608 -14.96 -8.56 -3.82
N LYS A 609 -16.23 -8.35 -4.20
CA LYS A 609 -17.19 -9.42 -4.40
C LYS A 609 -16.62 -10.30 -5.51
N PHE A 610 -16.14 -11.49 -5.17
CA PHE A 610 -15.60 -12.44 -6.13
C PHE A 610 -16.77 -13.05 -6.92
N GLU A 611 -17.07 -12.51 -8.09
CA GLU A 611 -18.02 -13.08 -9.03
C GLU A 611 -17.36 -14.28 -9.70
N GLN A 612 -17.86 -15.47 -9.43
CA GLN A 612 -17.43 -16.66 -10.17
C GLN A 612 -17.96 -16.58 -11.60
N PRO A 613 -17.10 -16.77 -12.62
CA PRO A 613 -17.55 -16.75 -14.00
C PRO A 613 -18.56 -17.88 -14.24
N PRO A 614 -19.63 -17.62 -15.01
CA PRO A 614 -20.57 -18.66 -15.38
C PRO A 614 -19.89 -19.72 -16.24
N GLN A 615 -20.49 -20.93 -16.27
CA GLN A 615 -20.05 -22.01 -17.16
C GLN A 615 -21.08 -22.20 -18.29
N GLY A 616 -20.57 -22.58 -19.48
CA GLY A 616 -21.40 -22.89 -20.62
C GLY A 616 -21.69 -24.38 -20.70
N LEU A 617 -22.95 -24.73 -21.00
CA LEU A 617 -23.38 -26.08 -21.36
C LEU A 617 -23.95 -26.06 -22.77
N ILE A 618 -23.74 -27.12 -23.53
CA ILE A 618 -24.43 -27.30 -24.81
C ILE A 618 -25.87 -27.72 -24.55
N GLN A 619 -26.80 -26.88 -24.97
CA GLN A 619 -28.23 -27.16 -24.91
C GLN A 619 -28.94 -26.54 -26.10
N LYS A 620 -29.43 -27.37 -27.00
CA LYS A 620 -30.19 -26.96 -28.20
C LYS A 620 -31.33 -26.01 -27.83
N GLY A 621 -31.55 -24.99 -28.66
CA GLY A 621 -32.62 -24.01 -28.51
C GLY A 621 -32.32 -22.91 -27.47
N TYR A 622 -31.13 -22.91 -26.84
CA TYR A 622 -30.74 -21.84 -25.90
C TYR A 622 -29.85 -20.81 -26.56
N GLN A 623 -30.09 -19.56 -26.17
CA GLN A 623 -29.19 -18.45 -26.43
C GLN A 623 -28.74 -17.87 -25.08
N SER A 624 -27.50 -17.39 -25.02
CA SER A 624 -26.97 -16.74 -23.82
C SER A 624 -26.29 -15.43 -24.14
N VAL A 625 -26.38 -14.52 -23.21
CA VAL A 625 -25.70 -13.22 -23.24
C VAL A 625 -24.93 -13.00 -21.95
N LEU A 626 -23.71 -12.50 -22.05
CA LEU A 626 -22.90 -12.02 -20.95
C LEU A 626 -22.61 -10.53 -21.14
N TRP A 627 -22.52 -9.80 -20.05
CA TRP A 627 -22.11 -8.40 -20.12
C TRP A 627 -21.15 -8.07 -19.00
N SER A 628 -20.36 -7.01 -19.19
CA SER A 628 -19.60 -6.34 -18.15
C SER A 628 -20.21 -4.99 -17.87
N ALA A 629 -20.27 -4.63 -16.60
CA ALA A 629 -20.77 -3.35 -16.15
C ALA A 629 -20.10 -2.98 -14.82
N HIS A 630 -19.94 -1.67 -14.60
CA HIS A 630 -19.42 -1.10 -13.35
C HIS A 630 -20.22 0.15 -12.98
N ASP A 631 -20.05 0.54 -11.74
CA ASP A 631 -20.56 1.79 -11.20
C ASP A 631 -19.43 2.54 -10.49
N ASP A 632 -19.24 3.82 -10.83
CA ASP A 632 -18.17 4.63 -10.24
C ASP A 632 -18.43 4.99 -8.77
N ASN A 633 -19.67 4.89 -8.29
CA ASN A 633 -20.03 5.01 -6.88
C ASN A 633 -19.81 3.71 -6.10
N ASP A 634 -19.49 2.60 -6.78
CA ASP A 634 -19.41 1.24 -6.22
C ASP A 634 -20.77 0.74 -5.72
N ASP A 635 -21.84 1.16 -6.41
CA ASP A 635 -23.21 0.77 -6.11
C ASP A 635 -23.52 -0.66 -6.57
N ASP A 636 -24.43 -1.32 -5.85
CA ASP A 636 -24.97 -2.61 -6.26
C ASP A 636 -25.90 -2.39 -7.46
N LEU A 637 -25.76 -3.22 -8.48
CA LEU A 637 -26.52 -3.08 -9.72
C LEU A 637 -27.54 -4.20 -9.90
N HIS A 638 -28.72 -3.81 -10.41
CA HIS A 638 -29.69 -4.73 -11.00
C HIS A 638 -29.74 -4.55 -12.51
N TYR A 639 -29.95 -5.67 -13.20
CA TYR A 639 -30.03 -5.67 -14.65
C TYR A 639 -31.39 -6.13 -15.14
N ALA A 640 -31.77 -5.60 -16.32
CA ALA A 640 -32.89 -6.13 -17.07
C ALA A 640 -32.49 -6.38 -18.52
N VAL A 641 -33.01 -7.45 -19.11
CA VAL A 641 -32.76 -7.89 -20.48
C VAL A 641 -34.03 -7.76 -21.27
N TYR A 642 -33.93 -7.04 -22.38
CA TYR A 642 -35.00 -6.85 -23.35
C TYR A 642 -34.56 -7.38 -24.70
N TYR A 643 -35.53 -7.77 -25.53
CA TYR A 643 -35.30 -8.17 -26.90
C TYR A 643 -36.29 -7.47 -27.86
N ARG A 644 -35.89 -7.38 -29.11
CA ARG A 644 -36.75 -6.99 -30.22
C ARG A 644 -36.32 -7.69 -31.51
N GLY A 645 -37.27 -8.02 -32.38
CA GLY A 645 -36.96 -8.42 -33.74
C GLY A 645 -36.38 -7.25 -34.55
N GLU A 646 -35.60 -7.55 -35.59
CA GLU A 646 -34.92 -6.55 -36.42
C GLU A 646 -35.89 -5.48 -36.99
N ASN A 647 -37.08 -5.88 -37.37
CA ASN A 647 -38.10 -5.00 -37.94
C ASN A 647 -39.09 -4.45 -36.92
N GLU A 648 -38.89 -4.73 -35.63
CA GLU A 648 -39.75 -4.24 -34.55
C GLU A 648 -39.19 -2.95 -33.96
N ARG A 649 -40.09 -2.06 -33.52
CA ARG A 649 -39.70 -0.80 -32.84
C ARG A 649 -39.75 -0.90 -31.32
N GLN A 650 -40.55 -1.82 -30.78
CA GLN A 650 -40.78 -1.92 -29.35
C GLN A 650 -39.93 -3.00 -28.73
N TRP A 651 -39.29 -2.65 -27.62
CA TRP A 651 -38.56 -3.57 -26.79
C TRP A 651 -39.52 -4.37 -25.89
N LYS A 652 -39.36 -5.66 -25.84
CA LYS A 652 -40.10 -6.61 -25.00
C LYS A 652 -39.19 -7.04 -23.85
N LEU A 653 -39.72 -7.01 -22.63
CA LEU A 653 -38.98 -7.49 -21.46
C LEU A 653 -38.80 -9.00 -21.54
N LEU A 654 -37.56 -9.46 -21.44
CA LEU A 654 -37.22 -10.88 -21.38
C LEU A 654 -37.02 -11.32 -19.92
N LYS A 655 -36.26 -10.52 -19.15
CA LYS A 655 -36.04 -10.78 -17.72
C LYS A 655 -35.67 -9.48 -17.04
N ASP A 656 -36.08 -9.30 -15.78
CA ASP A 656 -35.74 -8.19 -14.90
C ASP A 656 -35.17 -8.67 -13.56
N HIS A 657 -34.66 -7.73 -12.75
CA HIS A 657 -34.11 -7.97 -11.40
C HIS A 657 -33.03 -9.06 -11.39
N LEU A 658 -32.10 -8.99 -12.36
CA LEU A 658 -30.92 -9.85 -12.38
C LEU A 658 -29.80 -9.19 -11.57
N ASP A 659 -29.19 -9.98 -10.67
CA ASP A 659 -27.98 -9.57 -9.92
C ASP A 659 -26.71 -10.06 -10.63
N GLN A 660 -26.85 -11.03 -11.51
CA GLN A 660 -25.74 -11.65 -12.26
C GLN A 660 -25.56 -11.01 -13.62
N LYS A 661 -24.34 -11.00 -14.13
CA LYS A 661 -23.96 -10.37 -15.41
C LYS A 661 -24.08 -11.32 -16.60
N PHE A 662 -25.04 -12.21 -16.58
CA PHE A 662 -25.38 -13.09 -17.68
C PHE A 662 -26.84 -13.51 -17.61
N TYR A 663 -27.40 -13.90 -18.76
CA TYR A 663 -28.71 -14.48 -18.87
C TYR A 663 -28.75 -15.48 -19.99
N ALA A 664 -29.42 -16.61 -19.76
CA ALA A 664 -29.68 -17.63 -20.76
C ALA A 664 -31.18 -17.89 -20.88
N TRP A 665 -31.68 -17.99 -22.09
CA TRP A 665 -33.11 -18.23 -22.34
C TRP A 665 -33.31 -19.20 -23.48
N ASP A 666 -34.50 -19.81 -23.48
CA ASP A 666 -34.99 -20.71 -24.52
C ASP A 666 -35.51 -19.86 -25.71
N THR A 667 -34.96 -20.04 -26.90
CA THR A 667 -35.33 -19.32 -28.13
C THR A 667 -36.34 -20.07 -28.97
N THR A 668 -36.71 -21.33 -28.59
CA THR A 668 -37.63 -22.17 -29.39
C THR A 668 -39.05 -21.56 -29.51
N ALA A 669 -39.41 -20.63 -28.62
CA ALA A 669 -40.65 -19.92 -28.67
C ALA A 669 -40.62 -18.65 -29.54
N LEU A 670 -39.46 -18.26 -30.05
CA LEU A 670 -39.29 -17.09 -30.93
C LEU A 670 -39.39 -17.54 -32.40
N PRO A 671 -40.04 -16.75 -33.25
CA PRO A 671 -39.98 -16.94 -34.70
C PRO A 671 -38.56 -16.83 -35.22
N ASP A 672 -38.23 -17.59 -36.28
CA ASP A 672 -36.96 -17.47 -36.95
C ASP A 672 -36.76 -16.05 -37.49
N GLY A 673 -35.52 -15.57 -37.43
CA GLY A 673 -35.15 -14.25 -37.87
C GLY A 673 -34.07 -13.57 -37.05
N ALA A 674 -33.85 -12.30 -37.33
CA ALA A 674 -32.80 -11.50 -36.65
C ALA A 674 -33.36 -10.70 -35.47
N TYR A 675 -32.56 -10.63 -34.42
CA TYR A 675 -32.93 -10.01 -33.16
C TYR A 675 -31.80 -9.14 -32.62
N TYR A 676 -32.19 -8.25 -31.72
CA TYR A 676 -31.28 -7.45 -30.87
C TYR A 676 -31.67 -7.65 -29.41
N LEU A 677 -30.67 -7.60 -28.53
CA LEU A 677 -30.90 -7.45 -27.10
C LEU A 677 -30.61 -6.05 -26.65
N LYS A 678 -31.22 -5.64 -25.56
CA LYS A 678 -30.91 -4.45 -24.83
C LYS A 678 -30.76 -4.81 -23.36
N ILE A 679 -29.60 -4.49 -22.78
CA ILE A 679 -29.32 -4.62 -21.35
C ILE A 679 -29.53 -3.26 -20.71
N THR A 680 -30.27 -3.23 -19.62
CA THR A 680 -30.39 -2.05 -18.75
C THR A 680 -29.70 -2.38 -17.44
N ALA A 681 -28.82 -1.51 -16.97
CA ALA A 681 -28.22 -1.56 -15.62
C ALA A 681 -28.79 -0.42 -14.79
N SER A 682 -29.14 -0.67 -13.54
CA SER A 682 -29.68 0.31 -12.60
C SER A 682 -29.04 0.15 -11.24
N ASP A 683 -28.67 1.27 -10.60
CA ASP A 683 -28.14 1.40 -9.26
C ASP A 683 -29.24 1.50 -8.17
N ALA A 684 -30.47 1.23 -8.53
CA ALA A 684 -31.63 1.28 -7.62
C ALA A 684 -31.49 0.47 -6.32
N PRO A 685 -30.72 -0.64 -6.25
CA PRO A 685 -30.47 -1.32 -4.99
C PRO A 685 -29.77 -0.48 -3.93
N SER A 686 -28.89 0.43 -4.36
CA SER A 686 -28.08 1.27 -3.48
C SER A 686 -28.64 2.68 -3.30
N ASN A 687 -29.58 3.10 -4.15
CA ASN A 687 -30.06 4.47 -4.21
C ASN A 687 -31.57 4.60 -3.94
N PRO A 688 -32.02 5.70 -3.31
CA PRO A 688 -33.46 6.00 -3.19
C PRO A 688 -34.11 6.11 -4.58
N PRO A 689 -35.40 5.74 -4.73
CA PRO A 689 -36.06 5.73 -6.04
C PRO A 689 -35.98 7.03 -6.83
N ALA A 690 -35.91 8.19 -6.14
CA ALA A 690 -35.79 9.50 -6.76
C ALA A 690 -34.37 9.85 -7.24
N ALA A 691 -33.36 9.14 -6.74
CA ALA A 691 -31.94 9.36 -7.04
C ALA A 691 -31.33 8.22 -7.87
N ALA A 692 -32.02 7.08 -7.96
CA ALA A 692 -31.57 5.93 -8.74
C ALA A 692 -31.46 6.30 -10.22
N LEU A 693 -30.34 5.89 -10.81
CA LEU A 693 -30.01 6.12 -12.20
C LEU A 693 -29.95 4.78 -12.95
N LYS A 694 -29.99 4.86 -14.25
CA LYS A 694 -29.90 3.71 -15.13
C LYS A 694 -29.24 4.04 -16.45
N THR A 695 -28.62 3.03 -17.05
CA THR A 695 -28.07 3.08 -18.39
C THR A 695 -28.59 1.92 -19.22
N GLU A 696 -28.53 2.07 -20.54
CA GLU A 696 -28.95 1.04 -21.48
C GLU A 696 -27.89 0.87 -22.56
N ARG A 697 -27.72 -0.38 -23.02
CA ARG A 697 -26.82 -0.71 -24.15
C ARG A 697 -27.45 -1.80 -25.00
N GLU A 698 -27.38 -1.64 -26.34
CA GLU A 698 -27.84 -2.64 -27.30
C GLU A 698 -26.69 -3.62 -27.65
N SER A 699 -27.05 -4.88 -27.92
CA SER A 699 -26.13 -5.92 -28.38
C SER A 699 -25.86 -5.78 -29.88
N ALA A 700 -24.88 -6.57 -30.37
CA ALA A 700 -24.84 -6.90 -31.79
C ALA A 700 -26.08 -7.67 -32.22
N ARG A 701 -26.37 -7.67 -33.53
CA ARG A 701 -27.41 -8.49 -34.15
C ARG A 701 -27.14 -9.96 -33.95
N PHE A 702 -28.15 -10.77 -33.65
CA PHE A 702 -28.04 -12.22 -33.59
C PHE A 702 -29.26 -12.86 -34.31
N GLU A 703 -29.13 -14.11 -34.61
CA GLU A 703 -30.14 -14.87 -35.34
C GLU A 703 -30.72 -15.94 -34.45
N VAL A 704 -32.00 -16.24 -34.68
CA VAL A 704 -32.74 -17.36 -34.13
C VAL A 704 -33.20 -18.18 -35.30
N ASP A 705 -32.96 -19.47 -35.28
CA ASP A 705 -33.39 -20.44 -36.26
C ASP A 705 -33.80 -21.71 -35.54
N ASN A 706 -35.08 -22.03 -35.64
CA ASN A 706 -35.71 -23.22 -35.04
C ASN A 706 -36.16 -24.21 -36.12
N THR A 707 -35.98 -23.83 -37.40
CA THR A 707 -36.41 -24.64 -38.54
C THR A 707 -35.34 -25.71 -38.84
N PRO A 708 -35.69 -26.99 -38.85
CA PRO A 708 -34.74 -28.04 -39.21
C PRO A 708 -34.41 -28.02 -40.71
N PRO A 709 -33.17 -28.37 -41.08
CA PRO A 709 -32.83 -28.61 -42.47
C PRO A 709 -33.73 -29.64 -43.15
N GLU A 710 -34.07 -29.43 -44.42
CA GLU A 710 -34.75 -30.43 -45.25
C GLU A 710 -33.72 -31.28 -45.98
N VAL A 711 -33.94 -32.62 -45.96
CA VAL A 711 -33.14 -33.58 -46.73
C VAL A 711 -33.90 -34.04 -47.93
N GLU A 712 -33.44 -33.66 -49.09
CA GLU A 712 -34.06 -33.94 -50.36
C GLU A 712 -33.22 -34.83 -51.26
N HIS A 713 -33.80 -35.36 -52.30
CA HIS A 713 -33.16 -36.15 -53.35
C HIS A 713 -32.33 -37.34 -52.79
N LEU A 714 -32.83 -37.97 -51.71
CA LEU A 714 -32.12 -39.09 -51.11
C LEU A 714 -32.27 -40.33 -51.97
N GLU A 715 -31.18 -40.71 -52.62
CA GLU A 715 -31.08 -41.92 -53.45
C GLU A 715 -30.00 -42.83 -52.93
N ALA A 716 -30.23 -44.13 -53.00
CA ALA A 716 -29.21 -45.13 -52.67
C ALA A 716 -29.18 -46.21 -53.72
N VAL A 717 -28.04 -46.42 -54.33
CA VAL A 717 -27.85 -47.37 -55.44
C VAL A 717 -26.71 -48.33 -55.11
N ALA A 718 -27.00 -49.62 -55.15
CA ALA A 718 -26.02 -50.66 -54.95
C ALA A 718 -25.01 -50.70 -56.12
N VAL A 719 -23.72 -50.68 -55.81
CA VAL A 719 -22.63 -50.77 -56.81
C VAL A 719 -21.78 -52.00 -56.52
N THR A 720 -21.65 -52.82 -57.54
CA THR A 720 -20.80 -54.01 -57.50
C THR A 720 -19.46 -53.71 -58.19
N THR A 721 -18.41 -53.53 -57.40
CA THR A 721 -17.07 -53.31 -57.97
C THR A 721 -16.38 -54.66 -58.23
N ARG A 722 -16.08 -55.00 -59.51
CA ARG A 722 -15.24 -56.14 -59.86
C ARG A 722 -13.77 -55.82 -59.61
N GLY A 723 -13.23 -56.29 -58.50
CA GLY A 723 -11.81 -56.28 -58.25
C GLY A 723 -11.22 -57.67 -58.47
N GLY A 724 -10.14 -57.80 -59.20
CA GLY A 724 -9.59 -59.08 -59.65
C GLY A 724 -9.27 -60.07 -58.59
N THR A 725 -8.57 -60.34 -57.75
CA THR A 725 -8.26 -61.45 -56.79
C THR A 725 -8.82 -61.29 -55.36
N ILE A 726 -9.67 -60.28 -55.12
CA ILE A 726 -10.22 -59.97 -53.80
C ILE A 726 -11.73 -60.28 -53.79
N PRO A 727 -12.31 -60.82 -52.68
CA PRO A 727 -13.77 -61.07 -52.58
C PRO A 727 -14.57 -59.81 -52.98
N LEU A 728 -15.66 -60.01 -53.77
CA LEU A 728 -16.55 -58.90 -54.18
C LEU A 728 -16.97 -58.11 -52.94
N MET A 729 -16.44 -56.91 -52.81
CA MET A 729 -16.98 -55.95 -51.85
C MET A 729 -18.18 -55.28 -52.50
N GLN A 730 -19.32 -55.49 -51.88
CA GLN A 730 -20.56 -54.80 -52.24
C GLN A 730 -20.59 -53.44 -51.48
N SER A 731 -20.89 -52.37 -52.21
CA SER A 731 -21.02 -51.03 -51.68
C SER A 731 -22.32 -50.36 -52.23
N ALA A 732 -22.77 -49.35 -51.61
CA ALA A 732 -23.80 -48.49 -52.15
C ALA A 732 -23.30 -47.05 -52.23
N ILE A 733 -23.71 -46.36 -53.28
CA ILE A 733 -23.55 -44.94 -53.43
C ILE A 733 -24.85 -44.31 -52.95
N VAL A 734 -24.74 -43.45 -51.96
CA VAL A 734 -25.88 -42.70 -51.39
C VAL A 734 -25.67 -41.25 -51.74
N LYS A 735 -26.63 -40.60 -52.37
CA LYS A 735 -26.67 -39.18 -52.70
C LYS A 735 -27.85 -38.49 -52.06
N PHE A 736 -27.63 -37.30 -51.55
CA PHE A 736 -28.69 -36.47 -51.03
C PHE A 736 -28.26 -34.98 -51.04
N THR A 737 -29.23 -34.12 -50.96
CA THR A 737 -29.05 -32.66 -50.77
C THR A 737 -29.65 -32.31 -49.42
N ALA A 738 -28.93 -31.56 -48.62
CA ALA A 738 -29.46 -30.94 -47.43
C ALA A 738 -29.62 -29.45 -47.67
N HIS A 739 -30.78 -28.89 -47.38
CA HIS A 739 -31.09 -27.48 -47.58
C HIS A 739 -31.71 -26.91 -46.31
N ASP A 740 -31.29 -25.74 -45.92
CA ASP A 740 -31.86 -24.99 -44.81
C ASP A 740 -32.23 -23.56 -45.25
N ALA A 741 -33.43 -23.06 -44.84
CA ALA A 741 -33.96 -21.77 -45.28
C ALA A 741 -33.40 -20.59 -44.44
N GLY A 742 -32.94 -20.85 -43.21
CA GLY A 742 -32.51 -19.83 -42.24
C GLY A 742 -31.01 -19.76 -42.00
N SER A 743 -30.31 -20.86 -42.16
CA SER A 743 -28.90 -20.93 -41.80
C SER A 743 -28.08 -21.88 -42.69
N SER A 744 -26.78 -22.00 -42.46
CA SER A 744 -25.94 -22.93 -43.21
C SER A 744 -26.01 -24.32 -42.60
N ILE A 745 -25.86 -25.35 -43.45
CA ILE A 745 -25.63 -26.73 -43.00
C ILE A 745 -24.25 -26.83 -42.36
N GLU A 746 -24.17 -27.34 -41.16
CA GLU A 746 -22.90 -27.48 -40.43
C GLU A 746 -22.31 -28.87 -40.62
N ARG A 747 -23.14 -29.90 -40.56
CA ARG A 747 -22.70 -31.29 -40.71
C ARG A 747 -23.81 -32.23 -41.14
N ALA A 748 -23.45 -33.32 -41.74
CA ALA A 748 -24.36 -34.40 -42.01
C ALA A 748 -23.79 -35.75 -41.56
N GLN A 749 -24.69 -36.72 -41.29
CA GLN A 749 -24.36 -38.09 -40.89
C GLN A 749 -25.26 -39.07 -41.59
N TYR A 750 -24.78 -40.29 -41.77
CA TYR A 750 -25.58 -41.42 -42.26
C TYR A 750 -25.45 -42.62 -41.35
N SER A 751 -26.43 -43.49 -41.40
CA SER A 751 -26.47 -44.81 -40.75
C SER A 751 -27.07 -45.82 -41.71
N VAL A 752 -26.51 -47.03 -41.73
CA VAL A 752 -27.03 -48.14 -42.51
C VAL A 752 -27.58 -49.18 -41.53
N ASP A 753 -28.83 -49.64 -41.75
CA ASP A 753 -29.51 -50.66 -40.95
C ASP A 753 -29.58 -50.37 -39.45
N GLY A 754 -29.61 -49.10 -39.05
CA GLY A 754 -29.60 -48.65 -37.66
C GLY A 754 -28.28 -48.85 -36.94
N GLY A 755 -27.15 -48.96 -37.67
CA GLY A 755 -25.79 -48.96 -37.12
C GLY A 755 -25.36 -47.58 -36.63
N GLU A 756 -24.07 -47.46 -36.37
CA GLU A 756 -23.51 -46.18 -35.92
C GLU A 756 -23.72 -45.04 -36.91
N TRP A 757 -23.89 -43.82 -36.40
CA TRP A 757 -23.95 -42.62 -37.20
C TRP A 757 -22.54 -42.15 -37.61
N ILE A 758 -22.30 -42.10 -38.88
CA ILE A 758 -21.00 -41.78 -39.48
C ILE A 758 -21.09 -40.38 -40.09
N LEU A 759 -20.13 -39.52 -39.72
CA LEU A 759 -19.99 -38.18 -40.25
C LEU A 759 -19.63 -38.24 -41.74
N VAL A 760 -20.20 -37.35 -42.54
CA VAL A 760 -19.93 -37.22 -43.97
C VAL A 760 -19.60 -35.81 -44.34
N ALA A 761 -18.59 -35.65 -45.19
CA ALA A 761 -18.26 -34.37 -45.82
C ALA A 761 -19.11 -34.09 -47.04
N PRO A 762 -19.51 -32.83 -47.30
CA PRO A 762 -20.20 -32.49 -48.53
C PRO A 762 -19.26 -32.62 -49.74
N SER A 763 -19.83 -32.60 -50.93
CA SER A 763 -19.07 -32.72 -52.19
C SER A 763 -18.06 -31.57 -52.37
N GLY A 764 -18.30 -30.41 -51.73
CA GLY A 764 -17.42 -29.24 -51.66
C GLY A 764 -16.31 -29.33 -50.62
N ALA A 765 -16.28 -30.41 -49.82
CA ALA A 765 -15.38 -30.66 -48.68
C ALA A 765 -15.61 -29.76 -47.43
N ILE A 766 -16.23 -28.62 -47.54
CA ILE A 766 -16.60 -27.71 -46.43
C ILE A 766 -18.11 -27.58 -46.38
N SER A 767 -18.67 -27.67 -45.19
CA SER A 767 -20.11 -27.46 -44.96
C SER A 767 -20.33 -26.06 -44.41
N ASP A 768 -20.67 -25.13 -45.28
CA ASP A 768 -20.78 -23.70 -44.93
C ASP A 768 -21.88 -22.95 -45.73
N ALA A 769 -22.65 -23.68 -46.55
CA ALA A 769 -23.71 -23.14 -47.34
C ALA A 769 -25.10 -23.53 -46.84
N PRO A 770 -26.18 -22.78 -47.18
CA PRO A 770 -27.56 -23.18 -46.91
C PRO A 770 -27.99 -24.43 -47.63
N GLU A 771 -27.36 -24.77 -48.76
CA GLU A 771 -27.59 -25.98 -49.55
C GLU A 771 -26.25 -26.70 -49.75
N GLU A 772 -26.23 -27.98 -49.34
CA GLU A 772 -25.04 -28.86 -49.44
C GLU A 772 -25.40 -30.18 -50.10
N HIS A 773 -24.53 -30.63 -51.01
CA HIS A 773 -24.69 -31.90 -51.71
C HIS A 773 -23.72 -32.95 -51.11
N TYR A 774 -24.22 -34.14 -50.92
CA TYR A 774 -23.49 -35.26 -50.35
C TYR A 774 -23.47 -36.45 -51.29
N GLU A 775 -22.34 -37.09 -51.42
CA GLU A 775 -22.14 -38.36 -52.11
C GLU A 775 -21.29 -39.27 -51.26
N ILE A 776 -21.85 -40.38 -50.85
CA ILE A 776 -21.27 -41.33 -49.91
C ILE A 776 -21.13 -42.70 -50.55
N THR A 777 -20.00 -43.33 -50.38
CA THR A 777 -19.80 -44.72 -50.75
C THR A 777 -19.80 -45.59 -49.46
N THR A 778 -20.82 -46.37 -49.21
CA THR A 778 -20.85 -47.30 -48.09
C THR A 778 -20.06 -48.54 -48.48
N THR A 779 -19.30 -49.15 -47.55
CA THR A 779 -18.52 -50.39 -47.80
C THR A 779 -18.97 -51.52 -46.90
N GLY A 780 -18.81 -52.78 -47.35
CA GLY A 780 -19.11 -53.96 -46.52
C GLY A 780 -20.59 -54.27 -46.36
N VAL A 781 -21.44 -53.87 -47.34
CA VAL A 781 -22.88 -54.14 -47.29
C VAL A 781 -23.09 -55.57 -47.85
N VAL A 782 -23.85 -56.39 -47.13
CA VAL A 782 -24.15 -57.78 -47.50
C VAL A 782 -25.27 -57.85 -48.55
N ALA A 783 -25.50 -58.96 -49.22
CA ALA A 783 -26.64 -59.12 -50.12
C ALA A 783 -27.97 -59.12 -49.33
N GLY A 784 -28.92 -58.32 -49.77
CA GLY A 784 -30.22 -58.11 -49.10
C GLY A 784 -30.82 -56.75 -49.29
N GLU A 785 -31.94 -56.53 -48.68
CA GLU A 785 -32.56 -55.21 -48.57
C GLU A 785 -31.91 -54.41 -47.39
N HIS A 786 -31.50 -53.19 -47.60
CA HIS A 786 -30.89 -52.32 -46.62
C HIS A 786 -31.61 -51.00 -46.52
N THR A 787 -31.58 -50.43 -45.34
CA THR A 787 -32.10 -49.06 -45.10
C THR A 787 -30.94 -48.14 -44.83
N VAL A 788 -30.86 -47.02 -45.53
CA VAL A 788 -29.97 -45.94 -45.17
C VAL A 788 -30.79 -44.76 -44.63
N ALA A 789 -30.40 -44.27 -43.47
CA ALA A 789 -30.90 -43.04 -42.86
C ALA A 789 -29.82 -41.98 -42.91
N VAL A 790 -30.19 -40.76 -43.24
CA VAL A 790 -29.33 -39.60 -43.25
C VAL A 790 -29.94 -38.54 -42.35
N ARG A 791 -29.07 -37.75 -41.72
CA ARG A 791 -29.47 -36.55 -40.97
C ARG A 791 -28.50 -35.41 -41.24
N ALA A 792 -29.03 -34.22 -41.40
CA ALA A 792 -28.25 -32.99 -41.54
C ALA A 792 -28.56 -32.08 -40.36
N TYR A 793 -27.55 -31.39 -39.94
CA TYR A 793 -27.63 -30.40 -38.86
C TYR A 793 -27.23 -29.04 -39.42
N ASP A 794 -27.98 -28.02 -39.02
CA ASP A 794 -27.62 -26.64 -39.21
C ASP A 794 -26.69 -26.15 -38.09
N ARG A 795 -26.26 -24.89 -38.17
CA ARG A 795 -25.42 -24.25 -37.15
C ARG A 795 -26.17 -23.97 -35.84
N PHE A 796 -27.51 -24.13 -35.77
CA PHE A 796 -28.35 -24.00 -34.57
C PHE A 796 -28.65 -25.36 -33.94
N GLU A 797 -28.03 -26.42 -34.44
CA GLU A 797 -28.27 -27.82 -34.00
C GLU A 797 -29.69 -28.32 -34.30
N ASN A 798 -30.44 -27.68 -35.20
CA ASN A 798 -31.66 -28.28 -35.71
C ASN A 798 -31.28 -29.45 -36.61
N VAL A 799 -32.10 -30.50 -36.58
CA VAL A 799 -31.81 -31.73 -37.28
C VAL A 799 -32.97 -32.12 -38.20
N GLY A 800 -32.68 -32.25 -39.47
CA GLY A 800 -33.55 -32.85 -40.46
C GLY A 800 -33.07 -34.25 -40.81
N SER A 801 -33.95 -35.14 -41.14
CA SER A 801 -33.61 -36.51 -41.47
C SER A 801 -34.50 -37.13 -42.55
N ALA A 802 -33.89 -37.97 -43.36
CA ALA A 802 -34.60 -38.80 -44.32
C ALA A 802 -34.07 -40.20 -44.35
N LYS A 803 -34.84 -41.13 -44.92
CA LYS A 803 -34.42 -42.53 -45.13
C LYS A 803 -34.89 -43.07 -46.44
N THR A 804 -34.12 -43.98 -47.01
CA THR A 804 -34.49 -44.74 -48.24
C THR A 804 -34.01 -46.17 -48.09
N THR A 805 -34.59 -47.05 -48.92
CA THR A 805 -34.15 -48.43 -48.99
C THR A 805 -33.46 -48.72 -50.33
N PHE A 806 -32.51 -49.65 -50.32
CA PHE A 806 -31.85 -50.14 -51.52
C PHE A 806 -31.61 -51.64 -51.41
N THR A 807 -31.55 -52.34 -52.52
CA THR A 807 -31.33 -53.77 -52.54
C THR A 807 -29.95 -54.10 -53.15
N VAL A 808 -29.18 -54.79 -52.38
CA VAL A 808 -27.88 -55.31 -52.84
C VAL A 808 -28.13 -56.76 -53.43
N PRO A 809 -27.85 -56.95 -54.74
CA PRO A 809 -28.08 -58.27 -55.37
C PRO A 809 -27.19 -59.32 -54.77
N ALA A 810 -27.73 -60.55 -54.64
CA ALA A 810 -26.94 -61.73 -54.28
C ALA A 810 -25.87 -61.94 -55.35
N ALA A 811 -24.59 -62.17 -54.95
CA ALA A 811 -23.55 -62.58 -55.90
C ALA A 811 -24.01 -63.78 -56.71
N LYS A 812 -24.01 -63.66 -58.02
CA LYS A 812 -24.28 -64.85 -58.85
C LYS A 812 -23.16 -65.88 -58.59
N PRO A 813 -23.51 -67.14 -58.33
CA PRO A 813 -22.55 -68.24 -58.07
C PRO A 813 -21.56 -68.42 -59.19
#